data_90de4db8985da2970170f61ecdbb2e3e
#
_entry.id   90de4db8985da2970170f61ecdbb2e3e
#
_cell.length_a   1.000
_cell.length_b   1.000
_cell.length_c   1.000
_cell.angle_alpha   90.00
_cell.angle_beta   90.00
_cell.angle_gamma   90.00
#
_symmetry.space_group_name_H-M   'P 1'
#
loop_
_entity.id
_entity.type
_entity.pdbx_description
1 polymer ?
#
loop_
_entity_poly.entity_id
_entity_poly.type
_entity_poly.pdbx_seq_one_letter_code
_entity_poly.pdbx_strand_id
1 'polypeptide(L)'
;MRYCTRVLPILVLAILLLPLNASAQQWQPLGPEGGTVRSLAYDQQNPDRIFLGTSAGRIYLSSDNGASWTRFAHLGSSAEMVLDHIVIDPINSRNIYVGAWNAQRPDTDGEIFRSRDGGKTWDIMADMHGKSVRALALAPSNPKLLVAGTLDGIYRSRDGGDNWERISPEAHAEIKNVESVAIDPLNPDVIYAGTWHLPWKTEDGGKSWHNIKKGVIDDSDVFSIAIDSLNPATVYISACSGIYRSESAGELFRKIQGIPYAARRTRMLRMDPGDHKVVYAGTTEGLWKTSDGGTNWKRTTSDRVIINDVLIDPRNPARVLLATDRSGVLASNDGGATFAASNRGFTHRQVATLLVDPRDPDHLFAGVLNDKEFGGVFTSRDGGQTWTQLSNGLEGHDVFVLRRADDNTLVAGTDSGIFELQENASAWMPANHELEEKTIPVRGKKGAFVTRTITTELNARVSGLELAGRKWFAATSAGLLVSADAGETWHKQDLPNLKYVTSLAISGNMLVAASRNAIAVSVNGGESWLAPKPLAADFVINSVAVDTTGTIWLAAREGMFRSSDVGDTWKRLISLRLSNIVSIQFDPENQRILATGSASTSVFESTDNARTWRPMNTGWLLRNVSSAHGRLMATTPFDGIVIQPQAAASERADSPAGAR
;
A
#
# COMPACT_ATOMS: atom_id res chain seq x y z
N MET A 1 -70.02 -56.23 24.19
CA MET A 1 -69.83 -55.33 23.07
C MET A 1 -68.49 -54.57 23.33
N ARG A 2 -67.43 -54.97 22.62
CA ARG A 2 -66.10 -54.33 22.75
C ARG A 2 -65.86 -53.42 21.53
N TYR A 3 -65.76 -52.16 21.75
CA TYR A 3 -65.34 -51.19 20.70
C TYR A 3 -63.82 -51.13 20.63
N CYS A 4 -63.27 -51.44 19.44
CA CYS A 4 -61.86 -51.35 19.11
C CYS A 4 -61.61 -50.06 18.39
N THR A 5 -60.99 -49.05 19.03
CA THR A 5 -60.56 -47.81 18.42
C THR A 5 -59.14 -47.96 17.85
N ARG A 6 -59.04 -47.92 16.52
CA ARG A 6 -57.74 -47.83 15.79
C ARG A 6 -57.22 -46.39 15.85
N VAL A 7 -56.08 -46.23 16.46
CA VAL A 7 -55.30 -44.96 16.42
C VAL A 7 -54.34 -45.04 15.24
N LEU A 8 -54.49 -44.13 14.30
CA LEU A 8 -53.61 -43.95 13.16
C LEU A 8 -52.42 -43.02 13.62
N PRO A 9 -51.14 -43.36 13.44
CA PRO A 9 -50.06 -42.45 13.75
C PRO A 9 -49.92 -41.44 12.61
N ILE A 10 -50.05 -40.15 12.93
CA ILE A 10 -49.69 -39.03 12.05
C ILE A 10 -48.17 -38.90 12.07
N LEU A 11 -47.55 -39.23 10.93
CA LEU A 11 -46.11 -39.00 10.72
C LEU A 11 -45.90 -37.51 10.41
N VAL A 12 -45.44 -36.74 11.39
CA VAL A 12 -45.02 -35.33 11.18
C VAL A 12 -43.63 -35.35 10.55
N LEU A 13 -43.57 -35.07 9.25
CA LEU A 13 -42.32 -34.86 8.51
C LEU A 13 -41.77 -33.49 8.89
N ALA A 14 -40.83 -33.43 9.84
CA ALA A 14 -40.08 -32.22 10.14
C ALA A 14 -39.09 -31.98 9.00
N ILE A 15 -39.46 -31.08 8.07
CA ILE A 15 -38.51 -30.54 7.09
C ILE A 15 -37.54 -29.65 7.85
N LEU A 16 -36.34 -30.15 8.14
CA LEU A 16 -35.19 -29.36 8.57
C LEU A 16 -34.80 -28.42 7.42
N LEU A 17 -35.30 -27.18 7.45
CA LEU A 17 -34.76 -26.08 6.71
C LEU A 17 -33.36 -25.76 7.28
N LEU A 18 -32.35 -26.47 6.79
CA LEU A 18 -30.97 -26.01 6.95
C LEU A 18 -30.88 -24.64 6.28
N PRO A 19 -30.41 -23.58 6.96
CA PRO A 19 -30.09 -22.36 6.29
C PRO A 19 -28.96 -22.68 5.31
N LEU A 20 -29.24 -22.61 4.03
CA LEU A 20 -28.22 -22.46 3.00
C LEU A 20 -27.51 -21.15 3.30
N ASN A 21 -26.49 -21.21 4.14
CA ASN A 21 -25.48 -20.17 4.19
C ASN A 21 -24.80 -20.21 2.81
N ALA A 22 -25.39 -19.49 1.85
CA ALA A 22 -24.64 -19.03 0.70
C ALA A 22 -23.51 -18.20 1.28
N SER A 23 -22.32 -18.79 1.43
CA SER A 23 -21.11 -18.05 1.73
C SER A 23 -21.02 -17.00 0.65
N ALA A 24 -21.22 -15.72 1.04
CA ALA A 24 -21.03 -14.61 0.12
C ALA A 24 -19.63 -14.78 -0.46
N GLN A 25 -19.55 -15.00 -1.77
CA GLN A 25 -18.30 -15.31 -2.44
C GLN A 25 -17.42 -14.08 -2.28
N GLN A 26 -16.32 -14.22 -1.52
CA GLN A 26 -15.44 -13.12 -1.15
C GLN A 26 -14.77 -12.55 -2.40
N TRP A 27 -14.75 -11.22 -2.53
CA TRP A 27 -14.06 -10.56 -3.64
C TRP A 27 -12.58 -10.96 -3.67
N GLN A 28 -12.04 -11.15 -4.86
CA GLN A 28 -10.69 -11.67 -5.07
C GLN A 28 -9.75 -10.55 -5.53
N PRO A 29 -8.48 -10.55 -5.07
CA PRO A 29 -7.49 -9.62 -5.56
C PRO A 29 -7.11 -9.94 -7.00
N LEU A 30 -6.98 -8.89 -7.83
CA LEU A 30 -6.54 -8.96 -9.22
C LEU A 30 -5.12 -8.43 -9.44
N GLY A 31 -4.56 -7.66 -8.52
CA GLY A 31 -3.29 -7.00 -8.71
C GLY A 31 -3.43 -5.48 -8.93
N PRO A 32 -2.45 -4.81 -9.52
CA PRO A 32 -1.13 -5.33 -9.93
C PRO A 32 -0.31 -5.82 -8.73
N GLU A 33 0.53 -6.84 -8.99
CA GLU A 33 1.35 -7.48 -7.96
C GLU A 33 2.55 -6.61 -7.55
N GLY A 34 3.04 -6.81 -6.31
CA GLY A 34 4.14 -6.06 -5.72
C GLY A 34 3.71 -5.05 -4.67
N GLY A 35 4.56 -4.07 -4.40
CA GLY A 35 4.39 -3.07 -3.34
C GLY A 35 5.47 -3.15 -2.26
N THR A 36 5.30 -2.47 -1.13
CA THR A 36 6.30 -2.41 -0.06
C THR A 36 6.23 -3.62 0.86
N VAL A 37 7.34 -4.34 0.96
CA VAL A 37 7.58 -5.41 1.93
C VAL A 37 8.51 -4.89 3.02
N ARG A 38 8.14 -5.10 4.29
CA ARG A 38 8.91 -4.61 5.44
C ARG A 38 9.77 -5.71 6.06
N SER A 39 9.21 -6.90 6.26
CA SER A 39 9.87 -8.01 6.94
C SER A 39 9.52 -9.36 6.32
N LEU A 40 10.43 -10.32 6.44
CA LEU A 40 10.28 -11.71 6.02
C LEU A 40 10.72 -12.64 7.15
N ALA A 41 9.98 -13.72 7.40
CA ALA A 41 10.36 -14.71 8.40
C ALA A 41 10.02 -16.14 7.96
N TYR A 42 10.99 -17.05 8.07
CA TYR A 42 10.75 -18.50 7.92
C TYR A 42 10.11 -19.10 9.15
N ASP A 43 9.18 -20.02 8.93
CA ASP A 43 8.87 -21.05 9.89
C ASP A 43 9.99 -22.09 9.88
N GLN A 44 10.83 -22.11 10.92
CA GLN A 44 12.00 -23.02 10.95
C GLN A 44 11.62 -24.50 10.97
N GLN A 45 10.42 -24.86 11.42
CA GLN A 45 9.89 -26.23 11.38
C GLN A 45 9.36 -26.61 10.00
N ASN A 46 8.93 -25.61 9.20
CA ASN A 46 8.49 -25.79 7.83
C ASN A 46 9.00 -24.61 6.96
N PRO A 47 10.24 -24.64 6.49
CA PRO A 47 10.85 -23.53 5.75
C PRO A 47 10.23 -23.18 4.39
N ASP A 48 9.30 -23.98 3.87
CA ASP A 48 8.47 -23.57 2.73
C ASP A 48 7.43 -22.53 3.12
N ARG A 49 7.16 -22.41 4.42
CA ARG A 49 6.23 -21.45 5.01
C ARG A 49 6.96 -20.18 5.40
N ILE A 50 6.63 -19.09 4.70
CA ILE A 50 7.24 -17.77 4.91
C ILE A 50 6.16 -16.76 5.18
N PHE A 51 6.34 -15.96 6.24
CA PHE A 51 5.50 -14.82 6.55
C PHE A 51 6.15 -13.54 6.02
N LEU A 52 5.31 -12.67 5.47
CA LEU A 52 5.68 -11.37 4.94
C LEU A 52 4.87 -10.28 5.64
N GLY A 53 5.54 -9.29 6.21
CA GLY A 53 4.94 -8.09 6.82
C GLY A 53 5.02 -6.87 5.91
N THR A 54 3.96 -6.04 5.92
CA THR A 54 3.86 -4.84 5.09
C THR A 54 3.85 -3.55 5.91
N SER A 55 3.84 -2.42 5.23
CA SER A 55 3.69 -1.09 5.83
C SER A 55 2.24 -0.69 6.14
N ALA A 56 1.27 -1.57 5.91
CA ALA A 56 -0.16 -1.29 6.12
C ALA A 56 -0.86 -2.39 6.97
N GLY A 57 -0.15 -2.98 7.92
CA GLY A 57 -0.70 -3.98 8.84
C GLY A 57 -1.06 -5.32 8.19
N ARG A 58 -0.63 -5.59 6.95
CA ARG A 58 -0.95 -6.85 6.27
C ARG A 58 0.14 -7.88 6.49
N ILE A 59 -0.29 -9.11 6.77
CA ILE A 59 0.57 -10.29 6.71
C ILE A 59 0.15 -11.11 5.49
N TYR A 60 1.12 -11.47 4.66
CA TYR A 60 0.98 -12.46 3.61
C TYR A 60 1.74 -13.73 3.99
N LEU A 61 1.26 -14.86 3.51
CA LEU A 61 1.84 -16.17 3.73
C LEU A 61 2.17 -16.83 2.40
N SER A 62 3.40 -17.32 2.28
CA SER A 62 3.79 -18.29 1.27
C SER A 62 3.82 -19.69 1.88
N SER A 63 3.48 -20.72 1.10
CA SER A 63 3.62 -22.13 1.43
C SER A 63 4.48 -22.88 0.41
N ASP A 64 5.16 -22.14 -0.47
CA ASP A 64 5.95 -22.64 -1.59
C ASP A 64 7.33 -21.95 -1.68
N ASN A 65 7.92 -21.66 -0.52
CA ASN A 65 9.23 -21.02 -0.39
C ASN A 65 9.32 -19.66 -1.11
N GLY A 66 8.26 -18.86 -0.99
CA GLY A 66 8.21 -17.50 -1.54
C GLY A 66 7.95 -17.42 -3.05
N ALA A 67 7.47 -18.50 -3.69
CA ALA A 67 7.10 -18.46 -5.10
C ALA A 67 5.72 -17.82 -5.33
N SER A 68 4.82 -17.93 -4.35
CA SER A 68 3.53 -17.24 -4.35
C SER A 68 3.09 -16.85 -2.94
N TRP A 69 2.14 -15.90 -2.88
CA TRP A 69 1.71 -15.27 -1.64
C TRP A 69 0.18 -15.22 -1.56
N THR A 70 -0.35 -15.44 -0.36
CA THR A 70 -1.76 -15.26 -0.07
C THR A 70 -1.92 -14.31 1.11
N ARG A 71 -2.89 -13.41 1.05
CA ARG A 71 -3.22 -12.55 2.20
C ARG A 71 -3.65 -13.44 3.38
N PHE A 72 -3.00 -13.27 4.51
CA PHE A 72 -3.16 -14.16 5.66
C PHE A 72 -3.84 -13.47 6.83
N ALA A 73 -3.37 -12.28 7.24
CA ALA A 73 -3.92 -11.55 8.36
C ALA A 73 -3.84 -10.02 8.16
N HIS A 74 -4.59 -9.29 8.97
CA HIS A 74 -4.48 -7.85 9.15
C HIS A 74 -4.33 -7.54 10.63
N LEU A 75 -3.24 -6.88 11.01
CA LEU A 75 -2.91 -6.51 12.37
C LEU A 75 -3.10 -5.01 12.60
N GLY A 76 -3.63 -4.68 13.77
CA GLY A 76 -3.89 -3.29 14.16
C GLY A 76 -5.19 -2.73 13.58
N SER A 77 -5.61 -1.61 14.13
CA SER A 77 -6.81 -0.86 13.72
C SER A 77 -6.51 0.21 12.67
N SER A 78 -5.24 0.55 12.48
CA SER A 78 -4.76 1.56 11.52
C SER A 78 -4.25 0.92 10.25
N ALA A 79 -4.60 1.49 9.11
CA ALA A 79 -4.05 1.10 7.81
C ALA A 79 -2.58 1.54 7.61
N GLU A 80 -2.01 2.24 8.58
CA GLU A 80 -0.64 2.79 8.57
C GLU A 80 0.29 2.04 9.54
N MET A 81 -0.08 0.82 9.96
CA MET A 81 0.72 -0.02 10.86
C MET A 81 1.85 -0.69 10.09
N VAL A 82 3.08 -0.35 10.40
CA VAL A 82 4.28 -0.92 9.77
C VAL A 82 4.73 -2.16 10.56
N LEU A 83 4.79 -3.30 9.89
CA LEU A 83 5.20 -4.59 10.49
C LEU A 83 6.68 -4.83 10.18
N ASP A 84 7.57 -4.23 10.98
CA ASP A 84 9.02 -4.27 10.71
C ASP A 84 9.70 -5.57 11.11
N HIS A 85 9.16 -6.30 12.10
CA HIS A 85 9.77 -7.52 12.60
C HIS A 85 8.74 -8.62 12.80
N ILE A 86 8.98 -9.77 12.19
CA ILE A 86 8.25 -11.01 12.45
C ILE A 86 9.25 -12.01 13.00
N VAL A 87 9.00 -12.53 14.21
CA VAL A 87 9.81 -13.59 14.80
C VAL A 87 8.92 -14.79 15.14
N ILE A 88 9.41 -15.97 14.81
CA ILE A 88 8.70 -17.24 14.98
C ILE A 88 9.52 -18.11 15.93
N ASP A 89 8.85 -18.69 16.93
CA ASP A 89 9.47 -19.61 17.84
C ASP A 89 10.01 -20.84 17.09
N PRO A 90 11.33 -21.10 17.09
CA PRO A 90 11.93 -22.18 16.32
C PRO A 90 11.55 -23.58 16.82
N ILE A 91 11.07 -23.70 18.07
CA ILE A 91 10.67 -24.95 18.70
C ILE A 91 9.15 -25.18 18.52
N ASN A 92 8.36 -24.09 18.51
CA ASN A 92 6.92 -24.16 18.36
C ASN A 92 6.42 -23.05 17.40
N SER A 93 6.38 -23.33 16.12
CA SER A 93 5.97 -22.39 15.07
C SER A 93 4.53 -21.88 15.17
N ARG A 94 3.74 -22.35 16.14
CA ARG A 94 2.44 -21.77 16.48
C ARG A 94 2.58 -20.42 17.19
N ASN A 95 3.73 -20.19 17.86
CA ASN A 95 4.04 -18.94 18.52
C ASN A 95 4.72 -17.98 17.53
N ILE A 96 4.03 -16.91 17.19
CA ILE A 96 4.52 -15.87 16.26
C ILE A 96 4.36 -14.52 16.94
N TYR A 97 5.38 -13.68 16.84
CA TYR A 97 5.40 -12.33 17.38
C TYR A 97 5.67 -11.33 16.25
N VAL A 98 4.96 -10.19 16.28
CA VAL A 98 5.14 -9.12 15.29
C VAL A 98 5.32 -7.80 16.01
N GLY A 99 6.47 -7.19 15.83
CA GLY A 99 6.75 -5.83 16.28
C GLY A 99 6.28 -4.81 15.25
N ALA A 100 5.52 -3.81 15.69
CA ALA A 100 4.89 -2.84 14.82
C ALA A 100 4.92 -1.42 15.38
N TRP A 101 4.83 -0.44 14.46
CA TRP A 101 4.70 0.98 14.76
C TRP A 101 3.80 1.68 13.74
N ASN A 102 3.23 2.83 14.10
CA ASN A 102 2.31 3.57 13.23
C ASN A 102 3.06 4.66 12.46
N ALA A 103 2.97 4.65 11.12
CA ALA A 103 3.68 5.60 10.26
C ALA A 103 3.21 7.06 10.40
N GLN A 104 1.95 7.31 10.80
CA GLN A 104 1.42 8.65 11.03
C GLN A 104 1.71 9.18 12.44
N ARG A 105 1.92 8.28 13.41
CA ARG A 105 2.23 8.58 14.81
C ARG A 105 3.44 7.78 15.27
N PRO A 106 4.59 7.98 14.61
CA PRO A 106 5.75 7.11 14.76
C PRO A 106 6.33 7.09 16.18
N ASP A 107 6.11 8.15 16.95
CA ASP A 107 6.71 8.32 18.27
C ASP A 107 5.83 7.78 19.42
N THR A 108 4.54 7.62 19.18
CA THR A 108 3.55 7.39 20.26
C THR A 108 2.61 6.23 20.02
N ASP A 109 2.75 5.50 18.92
CA ASP A 109 1.80 4.45 18.57
C ASP A 109 2.52 3.25 17.95
N GLY A 110 2.31 2.08 18.54
CA GLY A 110 2.87 0.80 18.11
C GLY A 110 2.49 -0.31 19.07
N GLU A 111 2.82 -1.54 18.68
CA GLU A 111 2.32 -2.74 19.34
C GLU A 111 3.31 -3.90 19.21
N ILE A 112 3.20 -4.87 20.10
CA ILE A 112 3.59 -6.25 19.81
C ILE A 112 2.32 -7.09 19.69
N PHE A 113 2.16 -7.72 18.54
CA PHE A 113 1.13 -8.73 18.31
C PHE A 113 1.71 -10.10 18.54
N ARG A 114 0.94 -11.00 19.15
CA ARG A 114 1.30 -12.41 19.36
C ARG A 114 0.22 -13.34 18.86
N SER A 115 0.60 -14.39 18.16
CA SER A 115 -0.24 -15.55 17.90
C SER A 115 0.30 -16.77 18.65
N ARG A 116 -0.60 -17.65 19.12
CA ARG A 116 -0.30 -18.96 19.74
C ARG A 116 -0.88 -20.13 18.92
N ASP A 117 -1.45 -19.86 17.78
CA ASP A 117 -2.15 -20.83 16.93
C ASP A 117 -1.67 -20.85 15.47
N GLY A 118 -0.47 -20.30 15.22
CA GLY A 118 0.14 -20.24 13.89
C GLY A 118 -0.37 -19.11 13.03
N GLY A 119 -0.83 -18.02 13.65
CA GLY A 119 -1.27 -16.79 12.99
C GLY A 119 -2.77 -16.73 12.69
N LYS A 120 -3.58 -17.68 13.18
CA LYS A 120 -5.05 -17.67 12.97
C LYS A 120 -5.73 -16.61 13.82
N THR A 121 -5.27 -16.44 15.07
CA THR A 121 -5.70 -15.38 15.98
C THR A 121 -4.50 -14.61 16.54
N TRP A 122 -4.74 -13.36 16.93
CA TRP A 122 -3.70 -12.44 17.38
C TRP A 122 -4.14 -11.67 18.61
N ASP A 123 -3.27 -11.63 19.61
CA ASP A 123 -3.41 -10.85 20.85
C ASP A 123 -2.46 -9.66 20.82
N ILE A 124 -2.86 -8.51 21.37
CA ILE A 124 -2.01 -7.35 21.61
C ILE A 124 -1.39 -7.51 23.01
N MET A 125 -0.08 -7.32 23.11
CA MET A 125 0.64 -7.38 24.39
C MET A 125 0.41 -6.09 25.17
N ALA A 126 -0.32 -6.17 26.29
CA ALA A 126 -0.79 -5.00 27.06
C ALA A 126 0.34 -4.07 27.51
N ASP A 127 1.46 -4.61 28.00
CA ASP A 127 2.61 -3.83 28.46
C ASP A 127 3.36 -3.11 27.32
N MET A 128 3.12 -3.52 26.08
CA MET A 128 3.72 -2.96 24.87
C MET A 128 2.76 -2.12 24.04
N HIS A 129 1.53 -1.94 24.53
CA HIS A 129 0.54 -1.10 23.87
C HIS A 129 0.98 0.37 23.82
N GLY A 130 0.86 1.00 22.65
CA GLY A 130 1.27 2.39 22.42
C GLY A 130 2.78 2.59 22.30
N LYS A 131 3.59 1.53 22.27
CA LYS A 131 5.03 1.62 22.10
C LYS A 131 5.45 1.37 20.66
N SER A 132 6.18 2.33 20.09
CA SER A 132 6.74 2.21 18.74
C SER A 132 7.87 1.15 18.72
N VAL A 133 7.53 -0.08 18.33
CA VAL A 133 8.46 -1.22 18.32
C VAL A 133 9.25 -1.21 17.01
N ARG A 134 10.53 -0.87 17.10
CA ARG A 134 11.46 -0.75 15.97
C ARG A 134 12.35 -1.96 15.78
N ALA A 135 12.50 -2.78 16.83
CA ALA A 135 13.27 -4.00 16.78
C ALA A 135 12.63 -5.06 17.68
N LEU A 136 12.71 -6.32 17.27
CA LEU A 136 12.22 -7.46 18.05
C LEU A 136 13.12 -8.66 17.80
N ALA A 137 13.65 -9.25 18.86
CA ALA A 137 14.47 -10.45 18.80
C ALA A 137 13.97 -11.50 19.79
N LEU A 138 14.11 -12.77 19.40
CA LEU A 138 13.84 -13.94 20.23
C LEU A 138 15.17 -14.66 20.47
N ALA A 139 15.44 -15.04 21.72
CA ALA A 139 16.70 -15.72 22.07
C ALA A 139 16.73 -17.12 21.45
N PRO A 140 17.73 -17.47 20.62
CA PRO A 140 17.81 -18.78 19.97
C PRO A 140 17.90 -19.93 20.96
N SER A 141 18.60 -19.73 22.09
CA SER A 141 18.77 -20.71 23.15
C SER A 141 17.60 -20.82 24.13
N ASN A 142 16.68 -19.83 24.14
CA ASN A 142 15.53 -19.81 25.02
C ASN A 142 14.34 -19.04 24.37
N PRO A 143 13.44 -19.69 23.61
CA PRO A 143 12.34 -19.03 22.91
C PRO A 143 11.30 -18.33 23.79
N LYS A 144 11.34 -18.51 25.11
CA LYS A 144 10.52 -17.73 26.04
C LYS A 144 11.06 -16.32 26.29
N LEU A 145 12.31 -16.09 25.91
CA LEU A 145 12.97 -14.81 26.10
C LEU A 145 12.91 -14.00 24.82
N LEU A 146 12.27 -12.85 24.91
CA LEU A 146 12.17 -11.85 23.84
C LEU A 146 12.75 -10.53 24.31
N VAL A 147 13.32 -9.77 23.37
CA VAL A 147 13.79 -8.39 23.59
C VAL A 147 13.21 -7.51 22.51
N ALA A 148 12.63 -6.39 22.91
CA ALA A 148 12.08 -5.37 22.04
C ALA A 148 12.84 -4.04 22.20
N GLY A 149 13.23 -3.45 21.07
CA GLY A 149 13.73 -2.09 20.99
C GLY A 149 12.59 -1.14 20.58
N THR A 150 12.42 -0.09 21.35
CA THR A 150 11.41 0.93 21.13
C THR A 150 12.03 2.33 21.14
N LEU A 151 11.25 3.36 20.76
CA LEU A 151 11.76 4.72 20.82
C LEU A 151 11.98 5.23 22.26
N ASP A 152 11.32 4.65 23.26
CA ASP A 152 11.46 5.03 24.66
C ASP A 152 12.45 4.13 25.44
N GLY A 153 12.92 3.00 24.90
CA GLY A 153 13.89 2.14 25.55
C GLY A 153 13.88 0.69 25.10
N ILE A 154 14.44 -0.18 25.95
CA ILE A 154 14.58 -1.62 25.70
C ILE A 154 13.72 -2.39 26.69
N TYR A 155 12.93 -3.32 26.19
CA TYR A 155 12.01 -4.16 26.95
C TYR A 155 12.35 -5.63 26.78
N ARG A 156 12.12 -6.43 27.81
CA ARG A 156 12.38 -7.87 27.82
C ARG A 156 11.19 -8.63 28.38
N SER A 157 10.84 -9.72 27.73
CA SER A 157 9.96 -10.76 28.27
C SER A 157 10.77 -12.02 28.57
N ARG A 158 10.41 -12.75 29.63
CA ARG A 158 11.01 -14.02 30.03
C ARG A 158 10.04 -15.19 29.97
N ASP A 159 8.80 -14.95 29.58
CA ASP A 159 7.67 -15.89 29.65
C ASP A 159 6.92 -16.03 28.32
N GLY A 160 7.58 -15.70 27.21
CA GLY A 160 6.97 -15.80 25.86
C GLY A 160 6.00 -14.66 25.58
N GLY A 161 6.28 -13.47 26.10
CA GLY A 161 5.54 -12.24 25.84
C GLY A 161 4.33 -12.03 26.75
N ASP A 162 4.12 -12.83 27.80
CA ASP A 162 3.00 -12.63 28.73
C ASP A 162 3.21 -11.38 29.58
N ASN A 163 4.45 -11.13 30.02
CA ASN A 163 4.83 -9.93 30.76
C ASN A 163 6.10 -9.32 30.15
N TRP A 164 6.18 -7.99 30.13
CA TRP A 164 7.32 -7.24 29.62
C TRP A 164 7.82 -6.25 30.69
N GLU A 165 9.13 -6.28 30.91
CA GLU A 165 9.82 -5.35 31.80
C GLU A 165 10.77 -4.45 31.02
N ARG A 166 10.86 -3.19 31.37
CA ARG A 166 11.89 -2.30 30.83
C ARG A 166 13.23 -2.65 31.48
N ILE A 167 14.23 -2.94 30.65
CA ILE A 167 15.59 -3.31 31.08
C ILE A 167 16.62 -2.22 30.79
N SER A 168 16.26 -1.16 30.05
CA SER A 168 17.09 0.03 29.92
C SER A 168 16.81 1.02 31.05
N PRO A 169 17.81 1.81 31.52
CA PRO A 169 17.59 2.82 32.54
C PRO A 169 16.53 3.84 32.12
N GLU A 170 15.66 4.23 33.05
CA GLU A 170 14.69 5.29 32.81
C GLU A 170 15.41 6.63 32.53
N ALA A 171 14.85 7.40 31.58
CA ALA A 171 15.36 8.73 31.21
C ALA A 171 16.87 8.76 30.84
N HIS A 172 17.47 7.65 30.43
CA HIS A 172 18.84 7.66 29.93
C HIS A 172 18.89 8.46 28.59
N ALA A 173 19.79 9.43 28.53
CA ALA A 173 19.85 10.37 27.39
C ALA A 173 20.11 9.66 26.04
N GLU A 174 20.85 8.54 26.05
CA GLU A 174 21.35 7.86 24.84
C GLU A 174 20.74 6.47 24.61
N ILE A 175 20.22 5.77 25.65
CA ILE A 175 19.55 4.46 25.47
C ILE A 175 18.06 4.66 25.21
N LYS A 176 17.76 5.27 24.10
CA LYS A 176 16.43 5.51 23.51
C LYS A 176 16.54 5.49 22.00
N ASN A 177 15.41 5.58 21.28
CA ASN A 177 15.38 5.48 19.83
C ASN A 177 16.13 4.22 19.35
N VAL A 178 15.70 3.07 19.87
CA VAL A 178 16.37 1.77 19.64
C VAL A 178 15.87 1.22 18.30
N GLU A 179 16.75 1.17 17.29
CA GLU A 179 16.43 0.71 15.93
C GLU A 179 16.82 -0.77 15.71
N SER A 180 17.70 -1.32 16.54
CA SER A 180 18.09 -2.72 16.42
C SER A 180 18.40 -3.35 17.77
N VAL A 181 18.08 -4.64 17.90
CA VAL A 181 18.47 -5.48 19.05
C VAL A 181 18.98 -6.82 18.56
N ALA A 182 19.98 -7.37 19.23
CA ALA A 182 20.47 -8.73 18.99
C ALA A 182 20.77 -9.41 20.31
N ILE A 183 20.46 -10.70 20.41
CA ILE A 183 20.68 -11.52 21.58
C ILE A 183 21.78 -12.52 21.24
N ASP A 184 22.78 -12.67 22.11
CA ASP A 184 23.83 -13.66 21.94
C ASP A 184 23.20 -15.06 21.84
N PRO A 185 23.53 -15.85 20.82
CA PRO A 185 22.91 -17.15 20.58
C PRO A 185 23.22 -18.19 21.67
N LEU A 186 24.33 -18.03 22.40
CA LEU A 186 24.78 -18.96 23.45
C LEU A 186 24.43 -18.47 24.85
N ASN A 187 24.39 -17.15 25.07
CA ASN A 187 24.10 -16.56 26.37
C ASN A 187 22.98 -15.49 26.26
N PRO A 188 21.72 -15.81 26.61
CA PRO A 188 20.59 -14.89 26.44
C PRO A 188 20.60 -13.68 27.39
N ASP A 189 21.55 -13.60 28.34
CA ASP A 189 21.75 -12.41 29.16
C ASP A 189 22.71 -11.39 28.52
N VAL A 190 23.39 -11.77 27.42
CA VAL A 190 24.17 -10.84 26.59
C VAL A 190 23.25 -10.28 25.47
N ILE A 191 22.98 -8.98 25.56
CA ILE A 191 22.09 -8.28 24.61
C ILE A 191 22.82 -7.07 24.06
N TYR A 192 22.73 -6.88 22.75
CA TYR A 192 23.20 -5.70 22.04
C TYR A 192 22.03 -4.86 21.61
N ALA A 193 22.18 -3.53 21.66
CA ALA A 193 21.19 -2.57 21.20
C ALA A 193 21.86 -1.48 20.36
N GLY A 194 21.28 -1.23 19.17
CA GLY A 194 21.64 -0.11 18.32
C GLY A 194 20.63 1.01 18.49
N THR A 195 21.12 2.18 18.82
CA THR A 195 20.30 3.38 19.02
C THR A 195 20.60 4.44 17.96
N TRP A 196 19.86 5.55 17.96
CA TRP A 196 20.23 6.72 17.14
C TRP A 196 21.55 7.34 17.59
N HIS A 197 22.09 6.88 18.71
CA HIS A 197 23.40 7.32 19.21
C HIS A 197 24.19 6.12 19.74
N LEU A 198 24.96 5.47 18.86
CA LEU A 198 25.94 4.42 19.17
C LEU A 198 25.36 3.05 19.59
N PRO A 199 26.19 2.00 19.58
CA PRO A 199 25.79 0.69 20.06
C PRO A 199 26.03 0.54 21.57
N TRP A 200 25.12 -0.20 22.21
CA TRP A 200 25.12 -0.52 23.64
C TRP A 200 25.08 -2.00 23.85
N LYS A 201 25.64 -2.47 25.00
CA LYS A 201 25.68 -3.88 25.41
C LYS A 201 25.34 -4.02 26.87
N THR A 202 24.65 -5.11 27.21
CA THR A 202 24.52 -5.66 28.55
C THR A 202 25.04 -7.11 28.58
N GLU A 203 25.59 -7.55 29.70
CA GLU A 203 26.05 -8.93 29.90
C GLU A 203 25.36 -9.59 31.10
N ASP A 204 24.44 -8.87 31.73
CA ASP A 204 23.73 -9.29 32.94
C ASP A 204 22.21 -9.25 32.80
N GLY A 205 21.73 -9.29 31.55
CA GLY A 205 20.32 -9.33 31.22
C GLY A 205 19.61 -7.98 31.39
N GLY A 206 20.36 -6.89 31.27
CA GLY A 206 19.82 -5.53 31.30
C GLY A 206 19.92 -4.83 32.65
N LYS A 207 20.57 -5.42 33.66
CA LYS A 207 20.79 -4.75 34.95
C LYS A 207 21.79 -3.60 34.85
N SER A 208 22.79 -3.77 33.97
CA SER A 208 23.74 -2.73 33.62
C SER A 208 23.96 -2.67 32.12
N TRP A 209 24.20 -1.46 31.60
CA TRP A 209 24.47 -1.20 30.19
C TRP A 209 25.75 -0.39 30.04
N HIS A 210 26.58 -0.74 29.06
CA HIS A 210 27.76 0.02 28.71
C HIS A 210 27.82 0.28 27.22
N ASN A 211 28.41 1.40 26.88
CA ASN A 211 28.59 1.80 25.46
C ASN A 211 29.78 1.04 24.87
N ILE A 212 29.57 0.43 23.70
CA ILE A 212 30.60 -0.37 23.01
C ILE A 212 31.11 0.38 21.75
N LYS A 213 31.38 1.66 21.86
CA LYS A 213 31.73 2.56 20.75
C LYS A 213 33.17 2.51 20.27
N LYS A 214 34.06 1.78 20.93
CA LYS A 214 35.49 1.78 20.60
C LYS A 214 35.74 1.36 19.16
N GLY A 215 36.21 2.29 18.31
CA GLY A 215 36.46 2.10 16.90
C GLY A 215 35.25 2.46 15.99
N VAL A 216 34.12 2.80 16.58
CA VAL A 216 32.97 3.38 15.84
C VAL A 216 33.10 4.90 15.82
N ILE A 217 32.73 5.54 14.71
CA ILE A 217 32.68 7.00 14.63
C ILE A 217 31.59 7.51 15.57
N ASP A 218 31.91 8.47 16.43
CA ASP A 218 30.93 9.12 17.33
C ASP A 218 29.75 9.67 16.56
N ASP A 219 28.57 9.75 17.22
CA ASP A 219 27.32 10.25 16.66
C ASP A 219 26.82 9.42 15.46
N SER A 220 26.92 8.09 15.59
CA SER A 220 26.45 7.14 14.57
C SER A 220 25.18 6.41 14.99
N ASP A 221 24.10 6.59 14.24
CA ASP A 221 22.90 5.74 14.35
C ASP A 221 23.25 4.31 13.97
N VAL A 222 22.75 3.31 14.72
CA VAL A 222 22.99 1.89 14.47
C VAL A 222 21.71 1.18 14.07
N PHE A 223 21.62 0.82 12.79
CA PHE A 223 20.39 0.29 12.16
C PHE A 223 20.26 -1.23 12.26
N SER A 224 21.36 -1.97 12.31
CA SER A 224 21.34 -3.43 12.35
C SER A 224 22.54 -3.97 13.09
N ILE A 225 22.33 -5.05 13.84
CA ILE A 225 23.37 -5.81 14.56
C ILE A 225 23.22 -7.27 14.18
N ALA A 226 24.33 -7.92 13.75
CA ALA A 226 24.38 -9.33 13.43
C ALA A 226 25.49 -9.99 14.22
N ILE A 227 25.15 -11.03 14.99
CA ILE A 227 26.09 -11.85 15.80
C ILE A 227 26.29 -13.16 15.06
N ASP A 228 27.55 -13.58 14.94
CA ASP A 228 27.89 -14.87 14.38
C ASP A 228 27.46 -16.00 15.34
N SER A 229 26.54 -16.86 14.86
CA SER A 229 25.95 -17.91 15.71
C SER A 229 26.97 -19.02 16.12
N LEU A 230 28.04 -19.20 15.38
CA LEU A 230 29.11 -20.16 15.69
C LEU A 230 30.24 -19.53 16.49
N ASN A 231 30.47 -18.22 16.33
CA ASN A 231 31.49 -17.48 17.02
C ASN A 231 30.98 -16.12 17.50
N PRO A 232 30.26 -16.03 18.64
CA PRO A 232 29.63 -14.79 19.12
C PRO A 232 30.62 -13.63 19.41
N ALA A 233 31.95 -13.91 19.42
CA ALA A 233 32.93 -12.85 19.44
C ALA A 233 32.94 -11.99 18.15
N THR A 234 32.44 -12.56 17.04
CA THR A 234 32.29 -11.86 15.77
C THR A 234 30.94 -11.18 15.73
N VAL A 235 30.96 -9.84 15.73
CA VAL A 235 29.74 -8.98 15.66
C VAL A 235 29.91 -7.97 14.54
N TYR A 236 28.89 -7.87 13.70
CA TYR A 236 28.77 -6.80 12.71
C TYR A 236 27.71 -5.81 13.15
N ILE A 237 27.99 -4.53 12.97
CA ILE A 237 27.00 -3.45 13.11
C ILE A 237 26.97 -2.61 11.84
N SER A 238 25.79 -2.17 11.46
CA SER A 238 25.62 -1.15 10.44
C SER A 238 25.26 0.17 11.09
N ALA A 239 25.98 1.22 10.72
CA ALA A 239 25.76 2.56 11.23
C ALA A 239 25.65 3.57 10.08
N CYS A 240 25.16 4.78 10.35
CA CYS A 240 25.10 5.82 9.34
C CYS A 240 26.48 6.19 8.79
N SER A 241 27.54 5.89 9.54
CA SER A 241 28.95 6.08 9.15
C SER A 241 29.54 4.91 8.37
N GLY A 242 28.84 3.76 8.25
CA GLY A 242 29.27 2.56 7.52
C GLY A 242 29.06 1.27 8.29
N ILE A 243 29.64 0.17 7.80
CA ILE A 243 29.58 -1.13 8.45
C ILE A 243 30.88 -1.33 9.27
N TYR A 244 30.73 -1.91 10.46
CA TYR A 244 31.82 -2.21 11.36
C TYR A 244 31.78 -3.69 11.76
N ARG A 245 32.95 -4.28 12.01
CA ARG A 245 33.13 -5.65 12.49
C ARG A 245 33.95 -5.65 13.75
N SER A 246 33.53 -6.41 14.73
CA SER A 246 34.29 -6.79 15.92
C SER A 246 34.61 -8.28 15.89
N GLU A 247 35.77 -8.68 16.43
CA GLU A 247 36.17 -10.06 16.71
C GLU A 247 36.35 -10.28 18.22
N SER A 248 35.88 -9.32 19.03
CA SER A 248 36.02 -9.29 20.47
C SER A 248 34.69 -9.01 21.18
N ALA A 249 33.60 -9.56 20.66
CA ALA A 249 32.24 -9.39 21.20
C ALA A 249 31.86 -7.91 21.45
N GLY A 250 32.27 -7.01 20.55
CA GLY A 250 31.97 -5.58 20.63
C GLY A 250 32.97 -4.72 21.38
N GLU A 251 34.05 -5.29 21.99
CA GLU A 251 35.04 -4.50 22.71
C GLU A 251 35.84 -3.55 21.82
N LEU A 252 36.04 -3.94 20.55
CA LEU A 252 36.72 -3.13 19.54
C LEU A 252 36.09 -3.39 18.18
N PHE A 253 35.62 -2.36 17.55
CA PHE A 253 35.15 -2.39 16.18
C PHE A 253 36.20 -1.86 15.20
N ARG A 254 36.19 -2.42 14.01
CA ARG A 254 36.95 -1.93 12.86
C ARG A 254 36.01 -1.64 11.71
N LYS A 255 36.09 -0.44 11.09
CA LYS A 255 35.28 -0.08 9.95
C LYS A 255 35.65 -0.93 8.74
N ILE A 256 34.65 -1.55 8.13
CA ILE A 256 34.77 -2.30 6.88
C ILE A 256 34.72 -1.32 5.72
N GLN A 257 35.59 -1.50 4.72
CA GLN A 257 35.64 -0.70 3.50
C GLN A 257 34.94 -1.45 2.35
N GLY A 258 34.66 -0.75 1.24
CA GLY A 258 34.18 -1.35 -0.01
C GLY A 258 32.71 -1.06 -0.36
N ILE A 259 31.93 -0.50 0.57
CA ILE A 259 30.59 0.01 0.27
C ILE A 259 30.68 1.55 0.13
N PRO A 260 30.21 2.13 -0.99
CA PRO A 260 30.24 3.58 -1.20
C PRO A 260 29.46 4.35 -0.13
N TYR A 261 29.86 5.62 0.08
CA TYR A 261 29.22 6.51 1.04
C TYR A 261 27.71 6.70 0.80
N ALA A 262 27.28 6.74 -0.44
CA ALA A 262 25.86 6.85 -0.81
C ALA A 262 25.02 5.65 -0.34
N ALA A 263 25.58 4.43 -0.45
CA ALA A 263 24.94 3.17 -0.04
C ALA A 263 25.18 2.79 1.44
N ARG A 264 25.70 3.69 2.27
CA ARG A 264 26.10 3.37 3.66
C ARG A 264 24.91 3.11 4.61
N ARG A 265 23.71 3.62 4.32
CA ARG A 265 22.51 3.32 5.11
C ARG A 265 22.10 1.85 4.90
N THR A 266 22.70 0.97 5.70
CA THR A 266 22.42 -0.45 5.68
C THR A 266 21.34 -0.75 6.70
N ARG A 267 20.14 -1.08 6.22
CA ARG A 267 18.97 -1.38 7.09
C ARG A 267 19.06 -2.75 7.71
N MET A 268 19.66 -3.72 7.00
CA MET A 268 19.75 -5.10 7.45
C MET A 268 21.12 -5.71 7.10
N LEU A 269 21.72 -6.36 8.09
CA LEU A 269 22.87 -7.26 7.94
C LEU A 269 22.40 -8.70 8.18
N ARG A 270 22.74 -9.60 7.26
CA ARG A 270 22.42 -11.03 7.41
C ARG A 270 23.61 -11.88 7.03
N MET A 271 24.03 -12.78 7.94
CA MET A 271 25.04 -13.80 7.64
C MET A 271 24.41 -15.05 7.05
N ASP A 272 25.11 -15.68 6.12
CA ASP A 272 24.73 -16.97 5.59
C ASP A 272 24.87 -18.04 6.69
N PRO A 273 23.85 -18.86 6.95
CA PRO A 273 23.91 -19.87 8.02
C PRO A 273 24.89 -21.01 7.75
N GLY A 274 25.31 -21.23 6.50
CA GLY A 274 26.25 -22.28 6.10
C GLY A 274 27.70 -21.81 5.96
N ASP A 275 27.89 -20.52 5.62
CA ASP A 275 29.23 -19.89 5.52
C ASP A 275 29.20 -18.47 6.08
N HIS A 276 29.66 -18.33 7.34
CA HIS A 276 29.65 -17.07 8.07
C HIS A 276 30.60 -15.99 7.51
N LYS A 277 31.42 -16.30 6.50
CA LYS A 277 32.16 -15.31 5.71
C LYS A 277 31.28 -14.62 4.67
N VAL A 278 30.15 -15.24 4.31
CA VAL A 278 29.17 -14.65 3.41
C VAL A 278 28.22 -13.78 4.24
N VAL A 279 28.24 -12.47 3.96
CA VAL A 279 27.36 -11.49 4.62
C VAL A 279 26.66 -10.65 3.56
N TYR A 280 25.38 -10.46 3.76
CA TYR A 280 24.53 -9.60 2.94
C TYR A 280 24.26 -8.30 3.70
N ALA A 281 24.37 -7.17 2.99
CA ALA A 281 24.05 -5.85 3.48
C ALA A 281 22.93 -5.23 2.61
N GLY A 282 21.72 -5.20 3.16
CA GLY A 282 20.57 -4.57 2.55
C GLY A 282 20.60 -3.06 2.77
N THR A 283 20.80 -2.30 1.69
CA THR A 283 21.00 -0.85 1.78
C THR A 283 19.88 -0.06 1.07
N THR A 284 19.92 1.25 1.18
CA THR A 284 19.05 2.16 0.41
C THR A 284 19.47 2.28 -1.06
N GLU A 285 20.60 1.69 -1.46
CA GLU A 285 21.12 1.65 -2.83
C GLU A 285 21.52 0.23 -3.23
N GLY A 286 20.61 -0.71 -3.06
CA GLY A 286 20.76 -2.10 -3.46
C GLY A 286 21.27 -3.03 -2.37
N LEU A 287 21.42 -4.30 -2.77
CA LEU A 287 22.02 -5.36 -1.97
C LEU A 287 23.51 -5.44 -2.25
N TRP A 288 24.30 -5.44 -1.19
CA TRP A 288 25.74 -5.71 -1.22
C TRP A 288 26.03 -7.06 -0.57
N LYS A 289 26.92 -7.82 -1.19
CA LYS A 289 27.34 -9.14 -0.71
C LYS A 289 28.86 -9.21 -0.58
N THR A 290 29.34 -9.81 0.50
CA THR A 290 30.73 -10.26 0.68
C THR A 290 30.77 -11.77 0.79
N SER A 291 31.91 -12.39 0.41
CA SER A 291 32.19 -13.82 0.61
C SER A 291 33.49 -14.03 1.39
N ASP A 292 34.08 -12.98 1.95
CA ASP A 292 35.37 -13.01 2.64
C ASP A 292 35.35 -12.26 4.01
N GLY A 293 34.15 -12.22 4.63
CA GLY A 293 33.95 -11.61 5.94
C GLY A 293 34.03 -10.08 5.92
N GLY A 294 33.73 -9.46 4.79
CA GLY A 294 33.66 -8.01 4.66
C GLY A 294 34.91 -7.35 4.11
N THR A 295 35.90 -8.11 3.62
CA THR A 295 37.10 -7.55 2.98
C THR A 295 36.75 -6.95 1.62
N ASN A 296 35.96 -7.65 0.82
CA ASN A 296 35.46 -7.20 -0.48
C ASN A 296 33.94 -7.27 -0.54
N TRP A 297 33.33 -6.23 -1.15
CA TRP A 297 31.88 -6.17 -1.33
C TRP A 297 31.53 -5.96 -2.79
N LYS A 298 30.48 -6.63 -3.23
CA LYS A 298 29.89 -6.50 -4.59
C LYS A 298 28.41 -6.19 -4.49
N ARG A 299 27.94 -5.16 -5.19
CA ARG A 299 26.51 -4.91 -5.35
C ARG A 299 25.92 -5.91 -6.32
N THR A 300 24.78 -6.54 -5.96
CA THR A 300 24.14 -7.61 -6.73
C THR A 300 22.76 -7.26 -7.23
N THR A 301 22.22 -6.11 -6.83
CA THR A 301 20.96 -5.54 -7.38
C THR A 301 21.20 -4.15 -7.95
N SER A 302 20.18 -3.58 -8.63
CA SER A 302 20.18 -2.16 -8.99
C SER A 302 20.28 -1.27 -7.75
N ASP A 303 20.90 -0.10 -7.88
CA ASP A 303 20.96 0.95 -6.86
C ASP A 303 19.61 1.61 -6.55
N ARG A 304 18.62 1.44 -7.42
CA ARG A 304 17.24 1.93 -7.20
C ARG A 304 16.44 1.06 -6.24
N VAL A 305 16.88 -0.18 -5.99
CA VAL A 305 16.18 -1.10 -5.09
C VAL A 305 16.57 -0.84 -3.66
N ILE A 306 15.63 -0.42 -2.83
CA ILE A 306 15.83 -0.23 -1.39
C ILE A 306 15.50 -1.55 -0.69
N ILE A 307 16.45 -2.09 0.08
CA ILE A 307 16.29 -3.36 0.79
C ILE A 307 15.88 -3.09 2.23
N ASN A 308 14.76 -3.67 2.66
CA ASN A 308 14.27 -3.61 4.04
C ASN A 308 14.70 -4.83 4.86
N ASP A 309 14.67 -6.05 4.27
CA ASP A 309 15.07 -7.28 4.94
C ASP A 309 15.69 -8.26 3.94
N VAL A 310 16.51 -9.18 4.45
CA VAL A 310 17.17 -10.26 3.69
C VAL A 310 16.88 -11.58 4.39
N LEU A 311 16.30 -12.53 3.69
CA LEU A 311 15.97 -13.86 4.19
C LEU A 311 16.70 -14.93 3.39
N ILE A 312 17.45 -15.80 4.08
CA ILE A 312 18.24 -16.88 3.46
C ILE A 312 17.61 -18.21 3.89
N ASP A 313 17.30 -19.10 2.94
CA ASP A 313 16.77 -20.43 3.28
C ASP A 313 17.83 -21.25 4.03
N PRO A 314 17.57 -21.67 5.29
CA PRO A 314 18.56 -22.37 6.09
C PRO A 314 18.91 -23.76 5.55
N ARG A 315 18.07 -24.36 4.70
CA ARG A 315 18.31 -25.66 4.05
C ARG A 315 19.07 -25.51 2.73
N ASN A 316 18.92 -24.35 2.07
CA ASN A 316 19.52 -24.06 0.78
C ASN A 316 19.95 -22.59 0.71
N PRO A 317 21.13 -22.21 1.17
CA PRO A 317 21.62 -20.83 1.16
C PRO A 317 21.71 -20.18 -0.24
N ALA A 318 21.62 -20.97 -1.32
CA ALA A 318 21.47 -20.42 -2.66
C ALA A 318 20.12 -19.69 -2.86
N ARG A 319 19.09 -20.04 -2.07
CA ARG A 319 17.80 -19.36 -2.06
C ARG A 319 17.83 -18.16 -1.13
N VAL A 320 17.76 -16.96 -1.69
CA VAL A 320 17.75 -15.69 -0.96
C VAL A 320 16.52 -14.89 -1.38
N LEU A 321 15.75 -14.38 -0.41
CA LEU A 321 14.62 -13.48 -0.65
C LEU A 321 14.95 -12.10 -0.07
N LEU A 322 14.53 -11.07 -0.78
CA LEU A 322 14.65 -9.68 -0.35
C LEU A 322 13.27 -9.08 -0.13
N ALA A 323 13.06 -8.50 1.04
CA ALA A 323 11.99 -7.54 1.27
C ALA A 323 12.42 -6.19 0.75
N THR A 324 11.65 -5.60 -0.16
CA THR A 324 12.03 -4.32 -0.76
C THR A 324 11.00 -3.24 -0.52
N ASP A 325 11.46 -2.01 -0.58
CA ASP A 325 10.58 -0.85 -0.63
C ASP A 325 10.06 -0.70 -2.07
N ARG A 326 8.75 -0.88 -2.29
CA ARG A 326 8.03 -0.70 -3.56
C ARG A 326 8.18 -1.81 -4.64
N SER A 327 9.33 -2.55 -4.69
CA SER A 327 9.52 -3.58 -5.72
C SER A 327 8.91 -4.94 -5.37
N GLY A 328 8.35 -5.09 -4.15
CA GLY A 328 7.85 -6.36 -3.65
C GLY A 328 8.94 -7.26 -3.13
N VAL A 329 8.78 -8.57 -3.37
CA VAL A 329 9.77 -9.60 -3.05
C VAL A 329 10.63 -9.86 -4.26
N LEU A 330 11.95 -9.82 -4.09
CA LEU A 330 12.91 -10.30 -5.07
C LEU A 330 13.51 -11.63 -4.59
N ALA A 331 13.66 -12.59 -5.48
CA ALA A 331 14.14 -13.92 -5.18
C ALA A 331 15.38 -14.28 -6.02
N SER A 332 16.35 -14.88 -5.35
CA SER A 332 17.55 -15.49 -5.95
C SER A 332 17.56 -16.99 -5.71
N ASN A 333 18.13 -17.75 -6.63
CA ASN A 333 18.43 -19.19 -6.51
C ASN A 333 19.93 -19.48 -6.70
N ASP A 334 20.76 -18.45 -6.74
CA ASP A 334 22.21 -18.52 -6.98
C ASP A 334 23.03 -17.82 -5.87
N GLY A 335 22.48 -17.79 -4.65
CA GLY A 335 23.11 -17.16 -3.50
C GLY A 335 23.18 -15.64 -3.59
N GLY A 336 22.21 -15.01 -4.26
CA GLY A 336 22.13 -13.58 -4.37
C GLY A 336 23.02 -12.97 -5.46
N ALA A 337 23.48 -13.75 -6.45
CA ALA A 337 24.21 -13.24 -7.61
C ALA A 337 23.26 -12.56 -8.59
N THR A 338 22.05 -13.12 -8.78
CA THR A 338 20.97 -12.54 -9.60
C THR A 338 19.64 -12.62 -8.86
N PHE A 339 18.72 -11.70 -9.19
CA PHE A 339 17.40 -11.63 -8.59
C PHE A 339 16.31 -11.45 -9.65
N ALA A 340 15.15 -12.08 -9.40
CA ALA A 340 13.92 -11.88 -10.16
C ALA A 340 12.75 -11.56 -9.20
N ALA A 341 11.72 -10.90 -9.71
CA ALA A 341 10.50 -10.64 -8.95
C ALA A 341 9.78 -11.94 -8.56
N SER A 342 9.32 -12.03 -7.31
CA SER A 342 8.60 -13.18 -6.75
C SER A 342 7.32 -12.69 -6.04
N ASN A 343 6.43 -12.03 -6.82
CA ASN A 343 5.29 -11.27 -6.30
C ASN A 343 3.94 -11.95 -6.55
N ARG A 344 3.89 -13.14 -7.14
CA ARG A 344 2.61 -13.78 -7.50
C ARG A 344 1.66 -13.85 -6.30
N GLY A 345 0.49 -13.19 -6.41
CA GLY A 345 -0.52 -13.07 -5.36
C GLY A 345 -0.21 -12.05 -4.27
N PHE A 346 0.94 -11.37 -4.30
CA PHE A 346 1.24 -10.24 -3.44
C PHE A 346 0.80 -8.94 -4.10
N THR A 347 -0.36 -8.41 -3.70
CA THR A 347 -1.04 -7.29 -4.36
C THR A 347 -1.06 -6.02 -3.50
N HIS A 348 0.06 -5.67 -2.86
CA HIS A 348 0.14 -4.58 -1.88
C HIS A 348 0.50 -3.24 -2.53
N ARG A 349 -0.31 -2.79 -3.51
CA ARG A 349 -0.15 -1.50 -4.19
C ARG A 349 -1.32 -0.56 -3.92
N GLN A 350 -1.05 0.74 -3.92
CA GLN A 350 -2.06 1.80 -3.83
C GLN A 350 -2.56 2.13 -5.24
N VAL A 351 -3.71 1.59 -5.62
CA VAL A 351 -4.31 1.86 -6.94
C VAL A 351 -5.29 3.02 -6.83
N ALA A 352 -4.98 4.12 -7.50
CA ALA A 352 -5.83 5.33 -7.51
C ALA A 352 -6.93 5.25 -8.56
N THR A 353 -6.64 4.69 -9.72
CA THR A 353 -7.55 4.67 -10.86
C THR A 353 -7.48 3.32 -11.58
N LEU A 354 -8.63 2.86 -12.05
CA LEU A 354 -8.79 1.71 -12.92
C LEU A 354 -9.53 2.19 -14.18
N LEU A 355 -8.92 1.98 -15.34
CA LEU A 355 -9.53 2.19 -16.63
C LEU A 355 -9.74 0.82 -17.30
N VAL A 356 -10.97 0.52 -17.69
CA VAL A 356 -11.32 -0.64 -18.50
C VAL A 356 -11.47 -0.16 -19.95
N ASP A 357 -10.84 -0.84 -20.90
CA ASP A 357 -11.05 -0.52 -22.32
C ASP A 357 -12.52 -0.81 -22.70
N PRO A 358 -13.26 0.17 -23.17
CA PRO A 358 -14.69 -0.04 -23.49
C PRO A 358 -14.91 -1.01 -24.66
N ARG A 359 -13.86 -1.32 -25.46
CA ARG A 359 -13.92 -2.24 -26.60
C ARG A 359 -13.46 -3.65 -26.26
N ASP A 360 -12.65 -3.77 -25.19
CA ASP A 360 -12.08 -5.04 -24.72
C ASP A 360 -12.10 -5.07 -23.19
N PRO A 361 -13.10 -5.70 -22.56
CA PRO A 361 -13.26 -5.71 -21.10
C PRO A 361 -12.14 -6.46 -20.36
N ASP A 362 -11.33 -7.24 -21.05
CA ASP A 362 -10.17 -7.92 -20.48
C ASP A 362 -8.90 -7.06 -20.58
N HIS A 363 -8.95 -5.93 -21.31
CA HIS A 363 -7.86 -4.97 -21.35
C HIS A 363 -8.06 -3.87 -20.30
N LEU A 364 -7.25 -3.94 -19.25
CA LEU A 364 -7.30 -3.07 -18.08
C LEU A 364 -6.04 -2.21 -17.96
N PHE A 365 -6.20 -1.01 -17.38
CA PHE A 365 -5.08 -0.14 -17.01
C PHE A 365 -5.28 0.34 -15.57
N ALA A 366 -4.22 0.28 -14.78
CA ALA A 366 -4.21 0.69 -13.38
C ALA A 366 -3.17 1.79 -13.14
N GLY A 367 -3.58 2.90 -12.53
CA GLY A 367 -2.67 3.96 -12.07
C GLY A 367 -2.33 3.75 -10.60
N VAL A 368 -1.02 3.72 -10.30
CA VAL A 368 -0.45 3.39 -8.99
C VAL A 368 0.21 4.61 -8.37
N LEU A 369 0.10 4.73 -7.05
CA LEU A 369 0.68 5.80 -6.23
C LEU A 369 1.85 5.28 -5.37
N ASN A 370 2.78 6.18 -5.04
CA ASN A 370 3.84 6.00 -4.04
C ASN A 370 4.90 4.93 -4.36
N ASP A 371 4.88 4.33 -5.54
CA ASP A 371 5.82 3.28 -5.92
C ASP A 371 6.97 3.78 -6.81
N LYS A 372 7.00 5.07 -7.14
CA LYS A 372 8.02 5.71 -7.99
C LYS A 372 8.25 4.92 -9.28
N GLU A 373 9.53 4.64 -9.63
CA GLU A 373 9.92 3.87 -10.83
C GLU A 373 9.34 2.45 -10.88
N PHE A 374 8.87 1.89 -9.75
CA PHE A 374 8.21 0.59 -9.68
C PHE A 374 6.67 0.70 -9.77
N GLY A 375 6.15 1.92 -9.89
CA GLY A 375 4.73 2.27 -9.99
C GLY A 375 4.33 2.79 -11.37
N GLY A 376 3.58 3.89 -11.38
CA GLY A 376 3.04 4.52 -12.59
C GLY A 376 1.83 3.78 -13.14
N VAL A 377 1.87 3.33 -14.39
CA VAL A 377 0.77 2.62 -15.06
C VAL A 377 1.10 1.14 -15.23
N PHE A 378 0.13 0.28 -14.94
CA PHE A 378 0.15 -1.14 -15.26
C PHE A 378 -0.97 -1.46 -16.25
N THR A 379 -0.74 -2.44 -17.12
CA THR A 379 -1.73 -2.95 -18.08
C THR A 379 -1.89 -4.46 -17.94
N SER A 380 -3.12 -4.93 -18.14
CA SER A 380 -3.50 -6.34 -18.23
C SER A 380 -4.30 -6.56 -19.51
N ARG A 381 -4.14 -7.71 -20.18
CA ARG A 381 -4.92 -8.12 -21.36
C ARG A 381 -5.70 -9.42 -21.14
N ASP A 382 -5.77 -9.88 -19.93
CA ASP A 382 -6.40 -11.14 -19.52
C ASP A 382 -7.38 -10.95 -18.35
N GLY A 383 -7.99 -9.77 -18.26
CA GLY A 383 -8.97 -9.43 -17.25
C GLY A 383 -8.39 -9.26 -15.86
N GLY A 384 -7.09 -8.96 -15.75
CA GLY A 384 -6.38 -8.69 -14.49
C GLY A 384 -5.66 -9.90 -13.90
N GLN A 385 -5.58 -11.03 -14.62
CA GLN A 385 -4.87 -12.21 -14.12
C GLN A 385 -3.34 -11.99 -14.12
N THR A 386 -2.84 -11.28 -15.14
CA THR A 386 -1.43 -10.86 -15.21
C THR A 386 -1.33 -9.38 -15.53
N TRP A 387 -0.29 -8.73 -15.00
CA TRP A 387 -0.05 -7.31 -15.16
C TRP A 387 1.37 -7.05 -15.63
N THR A 388 1.50 -6.11 -16.55
CA THR A 388 2.79 -5.61 -17.05
C THR A 388 2.89 -4.12 -16.76
N GLN A 389 4.04 -3.67 -16.25
CA GLN A 389 4.29 -2.25 -16.05
C GLN A 389 4.43 -1.54 -17.39
N LEU A 390 3.70 -0.44 -17.58
CA LEU A 390 3.66 0.41 -18.78
C LEU A 390 4.01 1.84 -18.38
N SER A 391 5.20 2.06 -17.80
CA SER A 391 5.55 3.31 -17.14
C SER A 391 6.78 4.00 -17.74
N ASN A 392 7.32 3.49 -18.85
CA ASN A 392 8.47 4.12 -19.52
C ASN A 392 8.11 5.56 -19.94
N GLY A 393 8.90 6.55 -19.52
CA GLY A 393 8.65 7.97 -19.74
C GLY A 393 7.82 8.68 -18.65
N LEU A 394 7.24 7.94 -17.69
CA LEU A 394 6.57 8.53 -16.52
C LEU A 394 7.54 8.94 -15.39
N GLU A 395 8.80 8.56 -15.46
CA GLU A 395 9.88 8.97 -14.53
C GLU A 395 9.56 8.82 -13.04
N GLY A 396 8.70 7.85 -12.68
CA GLY A 396 8.31 7.55 -11.31
C GLY A 396 7.22 8.46 -10.75
N HIS A 397 6.50 9.16 -11.61
CA HIS A 397 5.32 9.95 -11.22
C HIS A 397 4.17 9.08 -10.74
N ASP A 398 3.47 9.57 -9.71
CA ASP A 398 2.22 9.01 -9.20
C ASP A 398 1.08 9.27 -10.18
N VAL A 399 0.28 8.23 -10.52
CA VAL A 399 -0.83 8.34 -11.47
C VAL A 399 -2.17 8.34 -10.75
N PHE A 400 -2.85 9.49 -10.75
CA PHE A 400 -4.13 9.70 -10.04
C PHE A 400 -5.35 9.42 -10.90
N VAL A 401 -5.26 9.67 -12.19
CA VAL A 401 -6.36 9.48 -13.14
C VAL A 401 -5.85 9.00 -14.48
N LEU A 402 -6.59 8.08 -15.10
CA LEU A 402 -6.38 7.59 -16.46
C LEU A 402 -7.64 7.79 -17.28
N ARG A 403 -7.46 8.25 -18.51
CA ARG A 403 -8.53 8.32 -19.53
C ARG A 403 -7.99 7.81 -20.85
N ARG A 404 -8.93 7.52 -21.75
CA ARG A 404 -8.63 7.14 -23.13
C ARG A 404 -9.34 8.12 -24.06
N ALA A 405 -8.59 8.70 -24.98
CA ALA A 405 -9.12 9.58 -26.01
C ALA A 405 -9.71 8.76 -27.18
N ASP A 406 -10.46 9.43 -28.06
CA ASP A 406 -11.17 8.79 -29.18
C ASP A 406 -10.21 8.13 -30.19
N ASP A 407 -8.98 8.64 -30.30
CA ASP A 407 -7.91 8.13 -31.13
C ASP A 407 -7.08 7.01 -30.48
N ASN A 408 -7.53 6.50 -29.32
CA ASN A 408 -6.89 5.48 -28.49
C ASN A 408 -5.69 5.95 -27.66
N THR A 409 -5.30 7.21 -27.71
CA THR A 409 -4.30 7.76 -26.84
C THR A 409 -4.70 7.60 -25.37
N LEU A 410 -3.81 7.02 -24.54
CA LEU A 410 -3.99 7.02 -23.10
C LEU A 410 -3.49 8.34 -22.53
N VAL A 411 -4.26 8.93 -21.63
CA VAL A 411 -3.93 10.17 -20.96
C VAL A 411 -3.88 9.95 -19.46
N ALA A 412 -2.76 10.30 -18.84
CA ALA A 412 -2.51 10.15 -17.41
C ALA A 412 -2.37 11.51 -16.75
N GLY A 413 -3.16 11.75 -15.71
CA GLY A 413 -2.96 12.86 -14.77
C GLY A 413 -2.12 12.40 -13.59
N THR A 414 -1.02 13.13 -13.33
CA THR A 414 0.00 12.74 -12.36
C THR A 414 0.14 13.74 -11.21
N ASP A 415 1.08 13.47 -10.29
CA ASP A 415 1.49 14.42 -9.25
C ASP A 415 2.18 15.68 -9.83
N SER A 416 2.66 15.62 -11.08
CA SER A 416 3.30 16.72 -11.77
C SER A 416 2.97 16.72 -13.27
N GLY A 417 1.75 17.19 -13.59
CA GLY A 417 1.32 17.40 -14.98
C GLY A 417 0.59 16.20 -15.61
N ILE A 418 0.50 16.26 -16.94
CA ILE A 418 -0.26 15.33 -17.79
C ILE A 418 0.72 14.64 -18.73
N PHE A 419 0.52 13.35 -18.92
CA PHE A 419 1.30 12.53 -19.86
C PHE A 419 0.37 11.80 -20.81
N GLU A 420 0.86 11.58 -22.03
CA GLU A 420 0.15 10.87 -23.08
C GLU A 420 0.97 9.68 -23.58
N LEU A 421 0.27 8.58 -23.87
CA LEU A 421 0.81 7.42 -24.54
C LEU A 421 -0.04 7.15 -25.78
N GLN A 422 0.51 7.47 -26.93
CA GLN A 422 -0.13 7.18 -28.23
C GLN A 422 -0.24 5.68 -28.45
N GLU A 423 -1.20 5.26 -29.25
CA GLU A 423 -1.36 3.85 -29.64
C GLU A 423 -0.07 3.35 -30.30
N ASN A 424 0.45 2.21 -29.83
CA ASN A 424 1.72 1.60 -30.28
C ASN A 424 3.01 2.36 -29.89
N ALA A 425 2.95 3.43 -29.13
CA ALA A 425 4.14 4.05 -28.57
C ALA A 425 4.71 3.22 -27.40
N SER A 426 6.03 3.27 -27.21
CA SER A 426 6.73 2.53 -26.15
C SER A 426 7.00 3.38 -24.91
N ALA A 427 6.70 4.68 -24.95
CA ALA A 427 6.97 5.61 -23.86
C ALA A 427 5.91 6.69 -23.77
N TRP A 428 5.59 7.08 -22.55
CA TRP A 428 4.78 8.24 -22.24
C TRP A 428 5.55 9.52 -22.56
N MET A 429 4.83 10.49 -23.10
CA MET A 429 5.36 11.81 -23.39
C MET A 429 4.60 12.87 -22.57
N PRO A 430 5.27 13.90 -22.05
CA PRO A 430 4.61 14.98 -21.33
C PRO A 430 3.72 15.79 -22.30
N ALA A 431 2.47 16.06 -21.87
CA ALA A 431 1.50 16.94 -22.52
C ALA A 431 1.29 18.19 -21.63
N ASN A 432 2.38 18.86 -21.29
CA ASN A 432 2.45 19.85 -20.20
C ASN A 432 2.61 21.30 -20.67
N HIS A 433 2.28 21.63 -21.91
CA HIS A 433 2.45 22.98 -22.44
C HIS A 433 1.30 23.89 -21.98
N GLU A 434 1.49 24.57 -20.82
CA GLU A 434 0.57 25.58 -20.32
C GLU A 434 0.86 26.96 -20.97
N LEU A 435 -0.14 27.57 -21.54
CA LEU A 435 -0.06 28.91 -22.11
C LEU A 435 -0.49 29.96 -21.07
N GLU A 436 0.41 30.82 -20.71
CA GLU A 436 0.22 31.89 -19.73
C GLU A 436 0.36 33.26 -20.38
N GLU A 437 -0.58 34.18 -20.15
CA GLU A 437 -0.42 35.58 -20.53
C GLU A 437 0.38 36.36 -19.47
N LYS A 438 1.56 36.84 -19.83
CA LYS A 438 2.39 37.67 -18.95
C LYS A 438 2.53 39.08 -19.48
N THR A 439 2.20 40.05 -18.62
CA THR A 439 2.45 41.44 -18.87
C THR A 439 3.88 41.80 -18.45
N ILE A 440 4.71 42.07 -19.44
CA ILE A 440 6.14 42.38 -19.23
C ILE A 440 6.45 43.85 -19.59
N PRO A 441 7.36 44.52 -18.87
CA PRO A 441 7.75 45.88 -19.19
C PRO A 441 8.49 45.95 -20.52
N VAL A 442 8.17 46.94 -21.31
CA VAL A 442 8.87 47.19 -22.58
C VAL A 442 10.25 47.83 -22.31
N ARG A 443 11.31 47.13 -22.74
CA ARG A 443 12.69 47.61 -22.54
C ARG A 443 12.88 48.99 -23.18
N GLY A 444 13.31 49.98 -22.40
CA GLY A 444 13.59 51.33 -22.85
C GLY A 444 12.41 52.31 -22.88
N LYS A 445 11.19 51.88 -22.49
CA LYS A 445 10.00 52.74 -22.36
C LYS A 445 9.47 52.69 -20.94
N LYS A 446 9.74 53.69 -20.14
CA LYS A 446 9.30 53.79 -18.73
C LYS A 446 7.78 53.81 -18.67
N GLY A 447 7.19 52.83 -17.98
CA GLY A 447 5.71 52.71 -17.81
C GLY A 447 4.96 52.03 -18.96
N ALA A 448 5.64 51.55 -20.01
CA ALA A 448 4.99 50.77 -21.06
C ALA A 448 5.10 49.25 -20.77
N PHE A 449 3.99 48.53 -20.91
CA PHE A 449 3.87 47.08 -20.74
C PHE A 449 3.33 46.45 -22.02
N VAL A 450 3.71 45.21 -22.28
CA VAL A 450 3.15 44.39 -23.35
C VAL A 450 2.75 43.05 -22.77
N THR A 451 1.56 42.58 -23.08
CA THR A 451 1.11 41.23 -22.76
C THR A 451 1.64 40.27 -23.83
N ARG A 452 2.30 39.23 -23.43
CA ARG A 452 2.75 38.13 -24.30
C ARG A 452 2.29 36.81 -23.74
N THR A 453 1.84 35.94 -24.60
CA THR A 453 1.63 34.51 -24.29
C THR A 453 3.02 33.86 -24.21
N ILE A 454 3.27 33.18 -23.12
CA ILE A 454 4.45 32.35 -22.90
C ILE A 454 4.01 30.93 -22.64
N THR A 455 4.81 29.97 -23.08
CA THR A 455 4.62 28.55 -22.74
C THR A 455 5.41 28.24 -21.49
N THR A 456 4.77 27.63 -20.51
CA THR A 456 5.38 27.11 -19.27
C THR A 456 5.07 25.64 -19.15
N GLU A 457 5.85 24.92 -18.34
CA GLU A 457 5.55 23.54 -18.01
C GLU A 457 4.53 23.47 -16.89
N LEU A 458 3.49 22.63 -17.07
CA LEU A 458 2.52 22.31 -16.05
C LEU A 458 3.15 21.38 -14.99
N ASN A 459 3.36 21.91 -13.79
CA ASN A 459 3.89 21.16 -12.65
C ASN A 459 2.85 20.96 -11.54
N ALA A 460 1.55 21.11 -11.86
CA ALA A 460 0.48 20.93 -10.90
C ALA A 460 0.02 19.47 -10.85
N ARG A 461 -0.35 19.03 -9.66
CA ARG A 461 -1.01 17.72 -9.49
C ARG A 461 -2.36 17.72 -10.21
N VAL A 462 -2.59 16.69 -11.04
CA VAL A 462 -3.81 16.48 -11.80
C VAL A 462 -4.62 15.35 -11.14
N SER A 463 -5.77 15.69 -10.56
CA SER A 463 -6.62 14.75 -9.82
C SER A 463 -7.86 14.29 -10.61
N GLY A 464 -8.18 14.93 -11.71
CA GLY A 464 -9.30 14.58 -12.59
C GLY A 464 -9.05 15.01 -14.03
N LEU A 465 -9.50 14.21 -14.97
CA LEU A 465 -9.46 14.47 -16.41
C LEU A 465 -10.82 14.13 -17.00
N GLU A 466 -11.32 14.99 -17.90
CA GLU A 466 -12.48 14.69 -18.73
C GLU A 466 -12.18 15.07 -20.18
N LEU A 467 -12.42 14.14 -21.10
CA LEU A 467 -12.10 14.26 -22.52
C LEU A 467 -13.39 14.29 -23.34
N ALA A 468 -13.59 15.35 -24.09
CA ALA A 468 -14.78 15.53 -24.95
C ALA A 468 -14.32 15.90 -26.38
N GLY A 469 -14.06 14.91 -27.21
CA GLY A 469 -13.43 15.08 -28.52
C GLY A 469 -12.07 15.77 -28.38
N ARG A 470 -11.87 16.90 -29.04
CA ARG A 470 -10.63 17.70 -28.92
C ARG A 470 -10.59 18.64 -27.70
N LYS A 471 -11.71 18.81 -26.98
CA LYS A 471 -11.79 19.68 -25.82
C LYS A 471 -11.60 18.87 -24.55
N TRP A 472 -10.50 19.10 -23.84
CA TRP A 472 -10.13 18.37 -22.63
C TRP A 472 -10.12 19.29 -21.43
N PHE A 473 -10.42 18.73 -20.24
CA PHE A 473 -10.49 19.44 -18.99
C PHE A 473 -9.67 18.70 -17.94
N ALA A 474 -8.80 19.43 -17.23
CA ALA A 474 -7.98 18.89 -16.16
C ALA A 474 -8.24 19.60 -14.84
N ALA A 475 -8.68 18.83 -13.85
CA ALA A 475 -8.81 19.26 -12.45
C ALA A 475 -7.43 19.23 -11.79
N THR A 476 -6.92 20.40 -11.41
CA THR A 476 -5.56 20.50 -10.87
C THR A 476 -5.50 21.23 -9.53
N SER A 477 -4.37 21.06 -8.83
CA SER A 477 -4.08 21.84 -7.61
C SER A 477 -3.92 23.34 -7.87
N ALA A 478 -3.72 23.75 -9.14
CA ALA A 478 -3.60 25.15 -9.56
C ALA A 478 -4.92 25.74 -10.11
N GLY A 479 -5.95 24.93 -10.31
CA GLY A 479 -7.25 25.31 -10.85
C GLY A 479 -7.76 24.36 -11.92
N LEU A 480 -8.70 24.80 -12.75
CA LEU A 480 -9.14 24.08 -13.93
C LEU A 480 -8.28 24.49 -15.13
N LEU A 481 -7.75 23.53 -15.84
CA LEU A 481 -7.10 23.73 -17.12
C LEU A 481 -8.00 23.19 -18.24
N VAL A 482 -7.99 23.87 -19.39
CA VAL A 482 -8.74 23.51 -20.57
C VAL A 482 -7.82 23.48 -21.77
N SER A 483 -7.87 22.40 -22.52
CA SER A 483 -7.27 22.28 -23.86
C SER A 483 -8.38 22.29 -24.91
N ALA A 484 -8.14 22.94 -26.07
CA ALA A 484 -9.01 22.91 -27.23
C ALA A 484 -8.42 22.09 -28.40
N ASP A 485 -7.21 21.55 -28.22
CA ASP A 485 -6.39 20.93 -29.25
C ASP A 485 -5.99 19.50 -28.91
N ALA A 486 -6.79 18.83 -28.06
CA ALA A 486 -6.55 17.45 -27.60
C ALA A 486 -5.24 17.30 -26.77
N GLY A 487 -4.98 18.23 -25.86
CA GLY A 487 -3.87 18.15 -24.90
C GLY A 487 -2.57 18.81 -25.36
N GLU A 488 -2.46 19.27 -26.62
CA GLU A 488 -1.24 19.91 -27.11
C GLU A 488 -0.88 21.17 -26.30
N THR A 489 -1.93 21.99 -26.02
CA THR A 489 -1.78 23.19 -25.18
C THR A 489 -2.88 23.31 -24.15
N TRP A 490 -2.58 23.91 -23.02
CA TRP A 490 -3.48 24.09 -21.90
C TRP A 490 -3.61 25.56 -21.50
N HIS A 491 -4.82 25.98 -21.16
CA HIS A 491 -5.12 27.31 -20.65
C HIS A 491 -5.81 27.21 -19.30
N LYS A 492 -5.43 28.05 -18.35
CA LYS A 492 -6.12 28.15 -17.09
C LYS A 492 -7.50 28.81 -17.30
N GLN A 493 -8.54 28.12 -16.82
CA GLN A 493 -9.92 28.62 -16.83
C GLN A 493 -10.24 29.21 -15.46
N ASP A 494 -10.61 30.48 -15.42
CA ASP A 494 -11.13 31.09 -14.21
C ASP A 494 -12.49 30.53 -13.85
N LEU A 495 -12.61 30.08 -12.62
CA LEU A 495 -13.86 29.55 -12.06
C LEU A 495 -14.35 30.43 -10.92
N PRO A 496 -15.66 30.71 -10.84
CA PRO A 496 -16.20 31.45 -9.72
C PRO A 496 -16.04 30.65 -8.42
N ASN A 497 -15.43 31.28 -7.40
CA ASN A 497 -15.24 30.71 -6.04
C ASN A 497 -14.34 29.47 -5.92
N LEU A 498 -13.62 29.08 -6.97
CA LEU A 498 -12.71 27.93 -6.99
C LEU A 498 -11.29 28.35 -7.35
N LYS A 499 -10.34 28.12 -6.42
CA LYS A 499 -8.91 28.36 -6.66
C LYS A 499 -8.16 27.12 -7.10
N TYR A 500 -8.67 25.94 -6.75
CA TYR A 500 -8.16 24.61 -7.11
C TYR A 500 -9.35 23.68 -7.36
N VAL A 501 -9.14 22.63 -8.13
CA VAL A 501 -10.15 21.64 -8.47
C VAL A 501 -9.66 20.26 -8.09
N THR A 502 -10.49 19.51 -7.35
CA THR A 502 -10.16 18.16 -6.87
C THR A 502 -10.95 17.07 -7.58
N SER A 503 -12.11 17.43 -8.14
CA SER A 503 -12.99 16.49 -8.86
C SER A 503 -13.69 17.20 -10.00
N LEU A 504 -13.88 16.49 -11.11
CA LEU A 504 -14.51 16.96 -12.32
C LEU A 504 -15.47 15.89 -12.84
N ALA A 505 -16.59 16.29 -13.39
CA ALA A 505 -17.53 15.39 -14.05
C ALA A 505 -18.15 16.07 -15.28
N ILE A 506 -18.40 15.27 -16.33
CA ILE A 506 -19.03 15.72 -17.57
C ILE A 506 -20.17 14.78 -17.97
N SER A 507 -21.26 15.35 -18.46
CA SER A 507 -22.34 14.61 -19.14
C SER A 507 -22.98 15.53 -20.21
N GLY A 508 -22.77 15.21 -21.47
CA GLY A 508 -23.15 16.10 -22.59
C GLY A 508 -22.45 17.46 -22.48
N ASN A 509 -23.22 18.54 -22.45
CA ASN A 509 -22.71 19.91 -22.30
C ASN A 509 -22.59 20.37 -20.83
N MET A 510 -23.01 19.53 -19.88
CA MET A 510 -22.91 19.87 -18.48
C MET A 510 -21.56 19.43 -17.92
N LEU A 511 -20.84 20.37 -17.30
CA LEU A 511 -19.63 20.11 -16.53
C LEU A 511 -19.80 20.58 -15.09
N VAL A 512 -19.24 19.84 -14.16
CA VAL A 512 -19.16 20.21 -12.74
C VAL A 512 -17.72 20.12 -12.29
N ALA A 513 -17.16 21.23 -11.87
CA ALA A 513 -15.87 21.30 -11.21
C ALA A 513 -16.06 21.49 -9.70
N ALA A 514 -15.37 20.73 -8.88
CA ALA A 514 -15.47 20.83 -7.43
C ALA A 514 -14.11 20.99 -6.75
N SER A 515 -14.09 21.84 -5.74
CA SER A 515 -13.08 21.81 -4.69
C SER A 515 -13.63 21.07 -3.47
N ARG A 516 -12.90 21.11 -2.37
CA ARG A 516 -13.31 20.43 -1.14
C ARG A 516 -14.63 20.93 -0.55
N ASN A 517 -15.02 22.19 -0.81
CA ASN A 517 -16.19 22.84 -0.18
C ASN A 517 -17.01 23.73 -1.12
N ALA A 518 -16.71 23.73 -2.40
CA ALA A 518 -17.43 24.54 -3.39
C ALA A 518 -17.46 23.83 -4.75
N ILE A 519 -18.45 24.20 -5.57
CA ILE A 519 -18.58 23.75 -6.95
C ILE A 519 -18.76 24.93 -7.90
N ALA A 520 -18.40 24.71 -9.15
CA ALA A 520 -18.79 25.54 -10.30
C ALA A 520 -19.44 24.64 -11.35
N VAL A 521 -20.47 25.13 -12.02
CA VAL A 521 -21.26 24.38 -12.99
C VAL A 521 -21.28 25.12 -14.33
N SER A 522 -21.01 24.42 -15.42
CA SER A 522 -21.24 24.90 -16.79
C SER A 522 -22.31 24.04 -17.45
N VAL A 523 -23.21 24.68 -18.21
CA VAL A 523 -24.25 24.01 -18.98
C VAL A 523 -24.03 24.14 -20.49
N ASN A 524 -22.91 24.73 -20.90
CA ASN A 524 -22.57 25.04 -22.30
C ASN A 524 -21.18 24.55 -22.70
N GLY A 525 -20.78 23.41 -22.18
CA GLY A 525 -19.50 22.78 -22.55
C GLY A 525 -18.28 23.54 -22.03
N GLY A 526 -18.37 24.23 -20.88
CA GLY A 526 -17.27 24.94 -20.26
C GLY A 526 -16.98 26.33 -20.85
N GLU A 527 -17.90 26.90 -21.65
CA GLU A 527 -17.73 28.28 -22.17
C GLU A 527 -18.03 29.33 -21.10
N SER A 528 -18.99 29.07 -20.23
CA SER A 528 -19.29 29.90 -19.07
C SER A 528 -19.58 29.04 -17.83
N TRP A 529 -19.35 29.62 -16.66
CA TRP A 529 -19.47 28.93 -15.40
C TRP A 529 -20.34 29.68 -14.42
N LEU A 530 -21.21 28.97 -13.75
CA LEU A 530 -22.11 29.44 -12.70
C LEU A 530 -21.50 29.06 -11.33
N ALA A 531 -21.72 29.93 -10.33
CA ALA A 531 -21.47 29.62 -8.93
C ALA A 531 -22.80 29.31 -8.25
N PRO A 532 -23.13 28.05 -8.00
CA PRO A 532 -24.29 27.69 -7.19
C PRO A 532 -24.21 28.26 -5.78
N LYS A 533 -25.33 28.24 -5.06
CA LYS A 533 -25.36 28.68 -3.66
C LYS A 533 -24.32 27.95 -2.82
N PRO A 534 -23.58 28.65 -1.95
CA PRO A 534 -22.58 28.05 -1.09
C PRO A 534 -23.17 26.89 -0.26
N LEU A 535 -22.44 25.79 -0.19
CA LEU A 535 -22.68 24.71 0.74
C LEU A 535 -22.31 25.17 2.16
N ALA A 536 -22.75 24.45 3.21
CA ALA A 536 -22.34 24.75 4.58
C ALA A 536 -20.80 24.78 4.71
N ALA A 537 -20.28 25.63 5.58
CA ALA A 537 -18.84 25.90 5.68
C ALA A 537 -18.00 24.66 6.07
N ASP A 538 -18.59 23.71 6.77
CA ASP A 538 -18.00 22.45 7.21
C ASP A 538 -18.24 21.28 6.24
N PHE A 539 -18.93 21.53 5.12
CA PHE A 539 -19.22 20.52 4.13
C PHE A 539 -17.96 20.09 3.36
N VAL A 540 -17.78 18.79 3.19
CA VAL A 540 -16.58 18.24 2.51
C VAL A 540 -16.97 17.37 1.34
N ILE A 541 -16.73 17.87 0.12
CA ILE A 541 -16.92 17.16 -1.13
C ILE A 541 -15.69 16.26 -1.37
N ASN A 542 -15.92 14.97 -1.58
CA ASN A 542 -14.90 14.01 -1.97
C ASN A 542 -14.89 13.78 -3.49
N SER A 543 -16.07 13.70 -4.11
CA SER A 543 -16.19 13.50 -5.57
C SER A 543 -17.52 14.02 -6.09
N VAL A 544 -17.58 14.35 -7.39
CA VAL A 544 -18.78 14.75 -8.09
C VAL A 544 -19.05 13.80 -9.25
N ALA A 545 -20.34 13.67 -9.61
CA ALA A 545 -20.78 12.96 -10.80
C ALA A 545 -21.99 13.67 -11.42
N VAL A 546 -22.21 13.47 -12.72
CA VAL A 546 -23.38 13.98 -13.44
C VAL A 546 -23.98 12.80 -14.20
N ASP A 547 -25.29 12.57 -14.01
CA ASP A 547 -25.98 11.53 -14.75
C ASP A 547 -26.45 12.02 -16.13
N THR A 548 -26.99 11.11 -16.93
CA THR A 548 -27.45 11.39 -18.29
C THR A 548 -28.64 12.34 -18.35
N THR A 549 -29.33 12.60 -17.24
CA THR A 549 -30.43 13.57 -17.13
C THR A 549 -29.95 14.97 -16.75
N GLY A 550 -28.65 15.15 -16.50
CA GLY A 550 -28.07 16.38 -16.00
C GLY A 550 -28.24 16.59 -14.50
N THR A 551 -28.65 15.57 -13.75
CA THR A 551 -28.64 15.64 -12.28
C THR A 551 -27.22 15.59 -11.75
N ILE A 552 -26.85 16.54 -10.88
CA ILE A 552 -25.55 16.61 -10.23
C ILE A 552 -25.61 15.81 -8.95
N TRP A 553 -24.58 14.97 -8.71
CA TRP A 553 -24.43 14.15 -7.52
C TRP A 553 -23.15 14.51 -6.80
N LEU A 554 -23.22 14.67 -5.47
CA LEU A 554 -22.07 14.89 -4.61
C LEU A 554 -21.87 13.70 -3.67
N ALA A 555 -20.69 13.11 -3.73
CA ALA A 555 -20.17 12.22 -2.72
C ALA A 555 -19.46 13.08 -1.67
N ALA A 556 -19.93 13.08 -0.44
CA ALA A 556 -19.42 13.95 0.61
C ALA A 556 -19.16 13.20 1.91
N ARG A 557 -18.40 13.85 2.80
CA ARG A 557 -18.21 13.33 4.16
C ARG A 557 -19.55 13.17 4.90
N GLU A 558 -20.48 14.08 4.66
CA GLU A 558 -21.80 14.15 5.30
C GLU A 558 -22.81 13.15 4.68
N GLY A 559 -22.49 12.52 3.56
CA GLY A 559 -23.34 11.58 2.85
C GLY A 559 -23.43 11.87 1.34
N MET A 560 -24.50 11.39 0.70
CA MET A 560 -24.77 11.62 -0.73
C MET A 560 -25.85 12.71 -0.92
N PHE A 561 -25.61 13.59 -1.86
CA PHE A 561 -26.53 14.68 -2.21
C PHE A 561 -26.74 14.72 -3.71
N ARG A 562 -27.92 15.19 -4.14
CA ARG A 562 -28.22 15.44 -5.55
C ARG A 562 -28.94 16.76 -5.77
N SER A 563 -28.70 17.35 -6.93
CA SER A 563 -29.36 18.55 -7.42
C SER A 563 -29.83 18.34 -8.85
N SER A 564 -31.07 18.73 -9.16
CA SER A 564 -31.64 18.71 -10.50
C SER A 564 -31.86 20.12 -11.07
N ASP A 565 -31.38 21.15 -10.39
CA ASP A 565 -31.54 22.56 -10.71
C ASP A 565 -30.17 23.30 -10.76
N VAL A 566 -29.18 22.63 -11.36
CA VAL A 566 -27.85 23.19 -11.61
C VAL A 566 -27.12 23.59 -10.32
N GLY A 567 -27.47 22.97 -9.19
CA GLY A 567 -26.83 23.19 -7.88
C GLY A 567 -27.51 24.29 -7.04
N ASP A 568 -28.64 24.83 -7.44
CA ASP A 568 -29.37 25.83 -6.66
C ASP A 568 -29.98 25.26 -5.38
N THR A 569 -30.46 24.00 -5.43
CA THR A 569 -30.96 23.27 -4.28
C THR A 569 -30.37 21.86 -4.20
N TRP A 570 -30.18 21.37 -2.99
CA TRP A 570 -29.58 20.06 -2.72
C TRP A 570 -30.50 19.20 -1.88
N LYS A 571 -30.70 17.95 -2.33
CA LYS A 571 -31.43 16.95 -1.60
C LYS A 571 -30.46 15.89 -1.07
N ARG A 572 -30.38 15.74 0.25
CA ARG A 572 -29.64 14.64 0.88
C ARG A 572 -30.38 13.32 0.68
N LEU A 573 -29.67 12.27 0.31
CA LEU A 573 -30.22 10.92 0.15
C LEU A 573 -30.11 10.16 1.48
N ILE A 574 -31.15 10.23 2.28
CA ILE A 574 -31.23 9.59 3.61
C ILE A 574 -31.38 8.06 3.53
N SER A 575 -31.76 7.54 2.37
CA SER A 575 -31.87 6.09 2.11
C SER A 575 -30.51 5.39 2.13
N LEU A 576 -29.42 6.09 1.79
CA LEU A 576 -28.06 5.59 1.87
C LEU A 576 -27.46 5.89 3.26
N ARG A 577 -27.37 4.87 4.10
CA ARG A 577 -26.76 4.97 5.43
C ARG A 577 -25.24 4.80 5.35
N LEU A 578 -24.59 5.71 4.65
CA LEU A 578 -23.13 5.74 4.46
C LEU A 578 -22.65 7.18 4.63
N SER A 579 -21.55 7.35 5.35
CA SER A 579 -20.83 8.63 5.48
C SER A 579 -19.48 8.55 4.77
N ASN A 580 -18.85 9.70 4.60
CA ASN A 580 -17.56 9.84 3.94
C ASN A 580 -17.50 9.07 2.62
N ILE A 581 -18.51 9.31 1.78
CA ILE A 581 -18.63 8.68 0.46
C ILE A 581 -17.52 9.24 -0.43
N VAL A 582 -16.79 8.37 -1.11
CA VAL A 582 -15.62 8.73 -1.93
C VAL A 582 -15.83 8.46 -3.41
N SER A 583 -16.75 7.56 -3.77
CA SER A 583 -17.01 7.19 -5.16
C SER A 583 -18.49 7.04 -5.43
N ILE A 584 -18.91 7.56 -6.56
CA ILE A 584 -20.20 7.32 -7.21
C ILE A 584 -19.92 6.89 -8.64
N GLN A 585 -20.52 5.79 -9.05
CA GLN A 585 -20.41 5.27 -10.41
C GLN A 585 -21.81 4.98 -10.95
N PHE A 586 -22.10 5.45 -12.16
CA PHE A 586 -23.27 5.05 -12.91
C PHE A 586 -22.91 3.89 -13.82
N ASP A 587 -23.76 2.87 -13.80
CA ASP A 587 -23.68 1.70 -14.69
C ASP A 587 -24.96 1.67 -15.53
N PRO A 588 -24.96 2.31 -16.71
CA PRO A 588 -26.16 2.41 -17.56
C PRO A 588 -26.54 1.06 -18.18
N GLU A 589 -25.59 0.16 -18.40
CA GLU A 589 -25.85 -1.17 -18.96
C GLU A 589 -26.74 -2.00 -18.03
N ASN A 590 -26.52 -1.89 -16.71
CA ASN A 590 -27.28 -2.61 -15.70
C ASN A 590 -28.28 -1.71 -14.94
N GLN A 591 -28.48 -0.47 -15.39
CA GLN A 591 -29.39 0.51 -14.80
C GLN A 591 -29.21 0.68 -13.29
N ARG A 592 -27.95 0.76 -12.83
CA ARG A 592 -27.64 0.84 -11.40
C ARG A 592 -26.70 2.00 -11.07
N ILE A 593 -26.78 2.42 -9.81
CA ILE A 593 -25.87 3.39 -9.20
C ILE A 593 -25.06 2.65 -8.13
N LEU A 594 -23.76 2.84 -8.14
CA LEU A 594 -22.83 2.25 -7.21
C LEU A 594 -22.18 3.34 -6.35
N ALA A 595 -21.98 3.07 -5.06
CA ALA A 595 -21.30 3.99 -4.15
C ALA A 595 -20.42 3.24 -3.15
N THR A 596 -19.34 3.88 -2.70
CA THR A 596 -18.53 3.38 -1.59
C THR A 596 -18.00 4.53 -0.74
N GLY A 597 -17.62 4.23 0.51
CA GLY A 597 -17.04 5.18 1.47
C GLY A 597 -15.61 4.83 1.84
N SER A 598 -14.83 5.81 2.31
CA SER A 598 -13.38 5.66 2.57
C SER A 598 -13.02 4.62 3.64
N ALA A 599 -13.92 4.35 4.59
CA ALA A 599 -13.73 3.32 5.64
C ALA A 599 -14.68 2.14 5.45
N SER A 600 -15.33 2.03 4.27
CA SER A 600 -16.28 0.98 3.99
C SER A 600 -15.63 -0.23 3.34
N THR A 601 -16.04 -1.42 3.78
CA THR A 601 -15.73 -2.69 3.11
C THR A 601 -16.87 -3.13 2.17
N SER A 602 -17.83 -2.25 1.89
CA SER A 602 -19.00 -2.57 1.06
C SER A 602 -19.14 -1.63 -0.12
N VAL A 603 -19.55 -2.19 -1.25
CA VAL A 603 -20.16 -1.46 -2.34
C VAL A 603 -21.66 -1.40 -2.08
N PHE A 604 -22.25 -0.22 -2.20
CA PHE A 604 -23.69 -0.01 -2.13
C PHE A 604 -24.26 0.13 -3.54
N GLU A 605 -25.26 -0.68 -3.85
CA GLU A 605 -25.94 -0.72 -5.14
C GLU A 605 -27.38 -0.22 -5.02
N SER A 606 -27.81 0.60 -5.96
CA SER A 606 -29.22 0.98 -6.16
C SER A 606 -29.63 0.76 -7.60
N THR A 607 -30.78 0.11 -7.82
CA THR A 607 -31.41 -0.13 -9.13
C THR A 607 -32.73 0.62 -9.31
N ASP A 608 -33.07 1.50 -8.37
CA ASP A 608 -34.34 2.25 -8.32
C ASP A 608 -34.14 3.78 -8.22
N ASN A 609 -33.07 4.30 -8.84
CA ASN A 609 -32.71 5.71 -8.82
C ASN A 609 -32.49 6.24 -7.39
N ALA A 610 -31.70 5.52 -6.60
CA ALA A 610 -31.29 5.84 -5.23
C ALA A 610 -32.44 5.90 -4.20
N ARG A 611 -33.59 5.25 -4.47
CA ARG A 611 -34.68 5.13 -3.48
C ARG A 611 -34.31 4.14 -2.39
N THR A 612 -33.71 3.02 -2.80
CA THR A 612 -33.19 1.99 -1.89
C THR A 612 -31.76 1.59 -2.23
N TRP A 613 -31.03 1.07 -1.26
CA TRP A 613 -29.63 0.65 -1.41
C TRP A 613 -29.40 -0.72 -0.80
N ARG A 614 -28.68 -1.57 -1.53
CA ARG A 614 -28.24 -2.88 -1.11
C ARG A 614 -26.73 -2.88 -0.87
N PRO A 615 -26.25 -3.17 0.36
CA PRO A 615 -24.83 -3.34 0.61
C PRO A 615 -24.32 -4.70 0.10
N MET A 616 -23.17 -4.70 -0.55
CA MET A 616 -22.41 -5.89 -0.94
C MET A 616 -21.06 -5.85 -0.24
N ASN A 617 -20.87 -6.68 0.79
CA ASN A 617 -19.61 -6.74 1.51
C ASN A 617 -18.53 -7.39 0.65
N THR A 618 -17.42 -6.69 0.49
CA THR A 618 -16.27 -7.16 -0.31
C THR A 618 -15.17 -7.80 0.55
N GLY A 619 -15.15 -7.48 1.85
CA GLY A 619 -14.05 -7.86 2.76
C GLY A 619 -12.79 -6.97 2.61
N TRP A 620 -12.84 -5.92 1.78
CA TRP A 620 -11.72 -5.04 1.47
C TRP A 620 -12.09 -3.58 1.73
N LEU A 621 -11.14 -2.77 2.22
CA LEU A 621 -11.31 -1.32 2.22
C LEU A 621 -11.27 -0.81 0.78
N LEU A 622 -12.21 0.06 0.42
CA LEU A 622 -12.39 0.49 -0.96
C LEU A 622 -12.02 1.98 -1.13
N ARG A 623 -11.49 2.30 -2.31
CA ARG A 623 -11.24 3.67 -2.76
C ARG A 623 -12.26 4.08 -3.83
N ASN A 624 -12.34 3.32 -4.92
CA ASN A 624 -13.28 3.55 -6.01
C ASN A 624 -13.93 2.23 -6.42
N VAL A 625 -15.15 2.30 -6.95
CA VAL A 625 -15.84 1.17 -7.57
C VAL A 625 -16.00 1.45 -9.06
N SER A 626 -15.86 0.41 -9.87
CA SER A 626 -16.06 0.47 -11.33
C SER A 626 -16.93 -0.70 -11.78
N SER A 627 -17.77 -0.46 -12.76
CA SER A 627 -18.54 -1.48 -13.46
C SER A 627 -18.18 -1.46 -14.94
N ALA A 628 -17.89 -2.60 -15.50
CA ALA A 628 -17.66 -2.78 -16.92
C ALA A 628 -18.15 -4.16 -17.36
N HIS A 629 -19.01 -4.19 -18.38
CA HIS A 629 -19.57 -5.42 -18.94
C HIS A 629 -20.14 -6.38 -17.88
N GLY A 630 -20.88 -5.82 -16.91
CA GLY A 630 -21.50 -6.58 -15.82
C GLY A 630 -20.55 -7.01 -14.69
N ARG A 631 -19.23 -6.80 -14.83
CA ARG A 631 -18.21 -7.12 -13.80
C ARG A 631 -18.05 -5.94 -12.87
N LEU A 632 -18.10 -6.19 -11.56
CA LEU A 632 -17.77 -5.19 -10.55
C LEU A 632 -16.33 -5.34 -10.11
N MET A 633 -15.59 -4.25 -10.17
CA MET A 633 -14.21 -4.13 -9.70
C MET A 633 -14.10 -2.93 -8.77
N ALA A 634 -13.17 -2.97 -7.85
CA ALA A 634 -12.89 -1.82 -6.99
C ALA A 634 -11.39 -1.67 -6.78
N THR A 635 -10.92 -0.42 -6.72
CA THR A 635 -9.56 -0.11 -6.29
C THR A 635 -9.52 0.02 -4.78
N THR A 636 -8.39 -0.31 -4.18
CA THR A 636 -8.19 -0.29 -2.74
C THR A 636 -7.05 0.68 -2.35
N PRO A 637 -7.01 1.17 -1.11
CA PRO A 637 -5.89 1.99 -0.65
C PRO A 637 -4.55 1.26 -0.60
N PHE A 638 -4.54 -0.09 -0.36
CA PHE A 638 -3.32 -0.83 -0.06
C PHE A 638 -3.28 -2.27 -0.60
N ASP A 639 -4.31 -2.73 -1.27
CA ASP A 639 -4.42 -4.15 -1.67
C ASP A 639 -4.69 -4.29 -3.20
N GLY A 640 -4.30 -3.30 -4.01
CA GLY A 640 -4.48 -3.32 -5.46
C GLY A 640 -5.94 -3.16 -5.90
N ILE A 641 -6.33 -3.95 -6.88
CA ILE A 641 -7.69 -4.04 -7.44
C ILE A 641 -8.31 -5.33 -6.93
N VAL A 642 -9.61 -5.29 -6.61
CA VAL A 642 -10.40 -6.46 -6.25
C VAL A 642 -11.60 -6.60 -7.18
N ILE A 643 -12.00 -7.83 -7.46
CA ILE A 643 -13.12 -8.16 -8.36
C ILE A 643 -14.17 -8.99 -7.66
N GLN A 644 -15.43 -8.72 -7.98
CA GLN A 644 -16.54 -9.58 -7.60
C GLN A 644 -16.43 -10.92 -8.35
N PRO A 645 -16.44 -12.06 -7.65
CA PRO A 645 -16.47 -13.36 -8.31
C PRO A 645 -17.73 -13.50 -9.19
N GLN A 646 -17.58 -14.05 -10.38
CA GLN A 646 -18.75 -14.44 -11.18
C GLN A 646 -19.50 -15.54 -10.44
N ALA A 647 -20.83 -15.41 -10.35
CA ALA A 647 -21.66 -16.52 -9.91
C ALA A 647 -21.36 -17.71 -10.82
N ALA A 648 -21.02 -18.86 -10.22
CA ALA A 648 -20.87 -20.09 -11.00
C ALA A 648 -22.12 -20.24 -11.87
N ALA A 649 -21.95 -20.39 -13.17
CA ALA A 649 -23.07 -20.62 -14.08
C ALA A 649 -23.82 -21.82 -13.52
N SER A 650 -25.03 -21.57 -12.99
CA SER A 650 -25.89 -22.67 -12.56
C SER A 650 -26.05 -23.56 -13.79
N GLU A 651 -25.59 -24.81 -13.68
CA GLU A 651 -25.91 -25.84 -14.65
C GLU A 651 -27.42 -25.68 -14.93
N ARG A 652 -27.74 -25.23 -16.12
CA ARG A 652 -29.11 -25.34 -16.63
C ARG A 652 -29.36 -26.84 -16.66
N ALA A 653 -30.10 -27.32 -15.66
CA ALA A 653 -30.63 -28.66 -15.70
C ALA A 653 -31.37 -28.78 -17.02
N ASP A 654 -30.79 -29.49 -17.97
CA ASP A 654 -31.48 -30.00 -19.14
C ASP A 654 -32.67 -30.80 -18.62
N SER A 655 -33.83 -30.20 -18.71
CA SER A 655 -35.11 -30.94 -18.57
C SER A 655 -35.14 -31.92 -19.74
N PRO A 656 -35.21 -33.22 -19.49
CA PRO A 656 -35.38 -34.14 -20.60
C PRO A 656 -36.75 -33.86 -21.22
N ALA A 657 -36.68 -33.45 -22.51
CA ALA A 657 -37.88 -33.33 -23.36
C ALA A 657 -38.67 -34.63 -23.32
N GLY A 658 -39.94 -34.51 -23.01
CA GLY A 658 -40.86 -35.60 -22.96
C GLY A 658 -40.86 -36.47 -24.22
N ALA A 659 -40.77 -37.74 -24.01
CA ALA A 659 -41.25 -38.74 -24.96
C ALA A 659 -42.56 -39.29 -24.43
N ARG A 660 -43.48 -39.40 -25.33
CA ARG A 660 -44.88 -39.81 -25.21
C ARG A 660 -45.12 -41.05 -24.40
#